data_31f824e997b754606d7fb9bfdfb581ca
#
_entry.id   31f824e997b754606d7fb9bfdfb581ca
#
_cell.length_a   1.000
_cell.length_b   1.000
_cell.length_c   1.000
_cell.angle_alpha   90.00
_cell.angle_beta   90.00
_cell.angle_gamma   90.00
#
_symmetry.space_group_name_H-M   'P 1'
#
loop_
_entity.id
_entity.type
_entity.pdbx_description
1 polymer ?
#
loop_
_entity_poly.entity_id
_entity_poly.type
_entity_poly.pdbx_seq_one_letter_code
_entity_poly.pdbx_strand_id
1 'polypeptide(L)'
;MRKILTLFLAICFLAGASISVWGGGLNNTDSRYPQRQYRRFLLPNQMKVMLISDPTLQRGAASLTVAVGSMSDPSGRSGLAHFLEHMLFLGTEKYPDEGSYQEFVSTHDGFSNAYTANDRTNYHFEVDPDYFEEGLDRFSQFFLAPLFNPGLVEREMKAIDSEHSKNIPNDFRRIFQVKRKAFEKGHPARHFATGTLKTLAGVSRKELLYFYQKHYSSNQMMLAVAGPQDLDTLQSWVVPRFVSVKNRNLQEIRVSAKYMKRDPRFRLMRIKTIKDSRSLTLMFPLSRTLHYYKSQPLGMLGFLLGHEGKGSLLSLLKRENLAAGLSAGGGDSNKSFSSFDVKIQLTPKGLRNYTKVIRRVFQYLRLLRETGLPRYIYEEVKLMSEIDYKFAEKPEGTSLVNVFSTLMMYYPMRKLEVDPYIITEFKPRIFDSMLYSLTPENMLAILAARDVKTTEKEEYYGVEYSLTYSNPKWVKNWRNSKKLSALKLPEPNPFLPENLGVLTFEGTVQLTHQSLVGLQQDGLSSEVLNRLKPLQGKLWKSLDELLTSAEFKPETDLAALRELLRKHALGNPETIQDDEFGKIWFQQDFRFETPKAHLMFRIHSPHVYSSPRNAVLSQLYTDAVSEGLNEFGYPVSLAGLEYGINVDKKGINLTFSGYSDRIQELVKKVAGRLKTITIDKKTFNTLKEARLRRYRNFHFQQPYQQAFYFRSLLLEGKKFSIMDYEKEIKKIRLHDVNKFAKNIYDRLFIEGFAYGNLRAETVREAAKVLREKLGGKILPEVNRFLGSVRQLPQGKSHTFTRKMQVENSALVTDVQVGQRSPKLQAALMVIDNLMQPQFYNELRTSQQLGYIVNSGMTVLKKTLGLIFIIQSGEYNTETLEQRMEAFLEKFYSSLKNLTDQELNKIKKSVLHSKLQKSTSVTGEAGRLFTIAFDRNAEFDKNSRGIKALEKLTPEDIQKVVSSYLLPSKQRKLILRMSGKDHESGESSGEMISSIAKFKDQYACPQSCLP
;
A
#
# COMPACT_ATOMS: atom_id res chain seq x y z
N MET A 1 -28.14 43.44 14.55
CA MET A 1 -27.17 42.34 14.68
C MET A 1 -25.84 42.52 13.92
N ARG A 2 -25.75 43.19 12.75
CA ARG A 2 -24.46 43.47 12.07
C ARG A 2 -23.49 44.44 12.79
N LYS A 3 -23.98 45.33 13.64
CA LYS A 3 -23.16 46.29 14.41
C LYS A 3 -22.53 45.69 15.68
N ILE A 4 -23.01 44.56 16.18
CA ILE A 4 -22.46 43.90 17.38
C ILE A 4 -21.31 42.95 16.97
N LEU A 5 -21.35 42.40 15.78
CA LEU A 5 -20.27 41.54 15.26
C LEU A 5 -19.01 42.33 14.88
N THR A 6 -19.17 43.57 14.40
CA THR A 6 -18.04 44.46 14.06
C THR A 6 -17.33 45.00 15.31
N LEU A 7 -18.06 45.16 16.42
CA LEU A 7 -17.48 45.60 17.67
C LEU A 7 -16.70 44.49 18.41
N PHE A 8 -17.11 43.25 18.23
CA PHE A 8 -16.38 42.07 18.78
C PHE A 8 -15.08 41.80 18.02
N LEU A 9 -15.04 42.00 16.71
CA LEU A 9 -13.80 41.89 15.90
C LEU A 9 -12.83 43.07 16.16
N ALA A 10 -13.35 44.27 16.43
CA ALA A 10 -12.51 45.44 16.76
C ALA A 10 -11.92 45.37 18.18
N ILE A 11 -12.62 44.74 19.14
CA ILE A 11 -12.11 44.55 20.50
C ILE A 11 -11.05 43.46 20.56
N CYS A 12 -11.09 42.45 19.68
CA CYS A 12 -10.01 41.48 19.57
C CYS A 12 -8.72 42.02 18.91
N PHE A 13 -8.81 43.16 18.17
CA PHE A 13 -7.65 43.80 17.56
C PHE A 13 -7.02 44.92 18.43
N LEU A 14 -7.71 45.41 19.45
CA LEU A 14 -7.22 46.45 20.36
C LEU A 14 -6.87 45.98 21.79
N ALA A 15 -7.27 44.79 22.16
CA ALA A 15 -6.64 44.08 23.26
C ALA A 15 -5.53 43.24 22.65
N GLY A 16 -4.29 43.61 22.82
CA GLY A 16 -3.12 42.80 22.57
C GLY A 16 -3.14 41.54 23.46
N ALA A 17 -4.18 40.73 23.32
CA ALA A 17 -4.26 39.39 23.88
C ALA A 17 -3.27 38.53 23.07
N SER A 18 -2.02 38.55 23.51
CA SER A 18 -1.03 37.53 23.18
C SER A 18 -1.74 36.18 23.23
N ILE A 19 -2.06 35.62 22.07
CA ILE A 19 -2.39 34.19 21.99
C ILE A 19 -1.18 33.52 22.62
N SER A 20 -1.33 33.08 23.87
CA SER A 20 -0.30 32.31 24.55
C SER A 20 -0.08 31.05 23.73
N VAL A 21 0.82 31.12 22.76
CA VAL A 21 1.42 30.00 22.06
C VAL A 21 2.12 29.16 23.12
N TRP A 22 1.46 28.14 23.60
CA TRP A 22 2.09 27.16 24.48
C TRP A 22 3.17 26.42 23.68
N GLY A 23 4.41 26.70 24.04
CA GLY A 23 5.60 26.20 23.39
C GLY A 23 6.15 27.28 22.46
N GLY A 24 7.24 27.91 22.90
CA GLY A 24 7.89 28.99 22.17
C GLY A 24 7.95 28.76 20.69
N GLY A 25 7.66 29.80 19.92
CA GLY A 25 7.70 29.82 18.48
C GLY A 25 9.11 29.53 17.94
N LEU A 26 9.56 28.32 18.05
CA LEU A 26 10.65 27.79 17.29
C LEU A 26 10.04 27.24 16.01
N ASN A 27 10.25 27.93 14.92
CA ASN A 27 10.24 27.35 13.60
C ASN A 27 11.29 26.22 13.62
N ASN A 28 10.89 25.01 14.02
CA ASN A 28 11.76 23.87 13.99
C ASN A 28 11.80 23.40 12.53
N THR A 29 12.88 23.72 11.84
CA THR A 29 13.25 23.05 10.61
C THR A 29 13.59 21.61 10.95
N ASP A 30 13.02 20.65 10.21
CA ASP A 30 13.40 19.25 10.32
C ASP A 30 14.78 19.08 9.68
N SER A 31 15.78 18.65 10.44
CA SER A 31 17.13 18.47 9.92
C SER A 31 17.21 17.45 8.76
N ARG A 32 16.19 16.58 8.63
CA ARG A 32 16.05 15.62 7.51
C ARG A 32 15.53 16.30 6.23
N TYR A 33 14.68 17.31 6.40
CA TYR A 33 14.00 18.02 5.33
C TYR A 33 14.12 19.52 5.58
N PRO A 34 15.24 20.14 5.20
CA PRO A 34 15.59 21.52 5.62
C PRO A 34 14.53 22.59 5.27
N GLN A 35 13.74 22.33 4.23
CA GLN A 35 12.67 23.25 3.81
C GLN A 35 11.35 23.04 4.54
N ARG A 36 11.21 21.90 5.27
CA ARG A 36 9.98 21.57 5.97
C ARG A 36 9.92 22.24 7.33
N GLN A 37 8.86 23.01 7.55
CA GLN A 37 8.60 23.74 8.78
C GLN A 37 7.34 23.22 9.46
N TYR A 38 7.31 23.27 10.78
CA TYR A 38 6.20 22.81 11.60
C TYR A 38 5.72 23.90 12.56
N ARG A 39 4.39 24.04 12.68
CA ARG A 39 3.75 24.89 13.70
C ARG A 39 2.71 24.07 14.45
N ARG A 40 2.75 24.09 15.78
CA ARG A 40 1.87 23.34 16.66
C ARG A 40 1.19 24.26 17.64
N PHE A 41 -0.12 24.16 17.75
CA PHE A 41 -0.88 24.98 18.69
C PHE A 41 -2.22 24.33 19.05
N LEU A 42 -2.88 24.88 20.08
CA LEU A 42 -4.26 24.60 20.39
C LEU A 42 -5.12 25.74 19.89
N LEU A 43 -6.22 25.44 19.20
CA LEU A 43 -7.25 26.44 18.93
C LEU A 43 -7.96 26.86 20.24
N PRO A 44 -8.62 28.03 20.28
CA PRO A 44 -9.43 28.45 21.43
C PRO A 44 -10.45 27.42 21.88
N ASN A 45 -10.97 26.61 20.96
CA ASN A 45 -11.87 25.48 21.23
C ASN A 45 -11.15 24.19 21.65
N GLN A 46 -9.86 24.24 22.01
CA GLN A 46 -9.03 23.12 22.46
C GLN A 46 -8.70 22.05 21.40
N MET A 47 -9.00 22.27 20.12
CA MET A 47 -8.56 21.36 19.05
C MET A 47 -7.03 21.43 18.93
N LYS A 48 -6.38 20.27 18.86
CA LYS A 48 -4.94 20.18 18.59
C LYS A 48 -4.69 20.36 17.10
N VAL A 49 -3.79 21.27 16.73
CA VAL A 49 -3.45 21.55 15.34
C VAL A 49 -1.94 21.43 15.11
N MET A 50 -1.58 20.81 14.00
CA MET A 50 -0.22 20.77 13.48
C MET A 50 -0.24 21.19 11.99
N LEU A 51 0.45 22.28 11.70
CA LEU A 51 0.67 22.78 10.33
C LEU A 51 2.06 22.34 9.86
N ILE A 52 2.15 21.96 8.60
CA ILE A 52 3.38 21.49 7.95
C ILE A 52 3.50 22.25 6.63
N SER A 53 4.47 23.13 6.56
CA SER A 53 4.83 23.87 5.35
C SER A 53 6.05 23.22 4.70
N ASP A 54 5.96 22.92 3.43
CA ASP A 54 7.08 22.38 2.67
C ASP A 54 6.89 22.69 1.17
N PRO A 55 7.65 23.66 0.62
CA PRO A 55 7.49 24.12 -0.76
C PRO A 55 7.63 23.02 -1.82
N THR A 56 8.20 21.86 -1.45
CA THR A 56 8.38 20.74 -2.37
C THR A 56 7.20 19.77 -2.41
N LEU A 57 6.19 19.94 -1.55
CA LEU A 57 4.98 19.13 -1.58
C LEU A 57 4.21 19.33 -2.89
N GLN A 58 3.80 18.23 -3.47
CA GLN A 58 3.06 18.23 -4.73
C GLN A 58 1.55 18.37 -4.53
N ARG A 59 1.06 18.26 -3.28
CA ARG A 59 -0.37 18.33 -2.92
C ARG A 59 -0.56 19.02 -1.59
N GLY A 60 -1.70 19.69 -1.46
CA GLY A 60 -2.25 20.09 -0.17
C GLY A 60 -3.02 18.92 0.44
N ALA A 61 -2.80 18.62 1.73
CA ALA A 61 -3.45 17.50 2.42
C ALA A 61 -3.87 17.88 3.84
N ALA A 62 -5.00 17.32 4.29
CA ALA A 62 -5.44 17.45 5.67
C ALA A 62 -5.96 16.12 6.22
N SER A 63 -5.77 15.94 7.52
CA SER A 63 -6.30 14.79 8.26
C SER A 63 -6.78 15.21 9.63
N LEU A 64 -8.01 14.81 9.99
CA LEU A 64 -8.57 15.01 11.31
C LEU A 64 -8.89 13.67 11.96
N THR A 65 -8.27 13.43 13.11
CA THR A 65 -8.55 12.26 13.95
C THR A 65 -9.46 12.68 15.09
N VAL A 66 -10.60 11.98 15.23
CA VAL A 66 -11.50 12.09 16.38
C VAL A 66 -11.23 10.92 17.32
N ALA A 67 -11.06 11.16 18.63
CA ALA A 67 -10.76 10.13 19.63
C ALA A 67 -12.00 9.30 20.01
N VAL A 68 -12.78 8.88 19.02
CA VAL A 68 -14.01 8.09 19.12
C VAL A 68 -14.00 7.01 18.05
N GLY A 69 -14.24 5.77 18.40
CA GLY A 69 -14.26 4.64 17.47
C GLY A 69 -15.30 3.60 17.87
N SER A 70 -15.20 2.39 17.36
CA SER A 70 -16.19 1.33 17.55
C SER A 70 -16.39 0.90 19.01
N MET A 71 -15.44 1.17 19.92
CA MET A 71 -15.64 0.97 21.36
C MET A 71 -16.62 1.96 21.98
N SER A 72 -17.01 3.01 21.29
CA SER A 72 -18.01 3.98 21.70
C SER A 72 -19.43 3.63 21.24
N ASP A 73 -19.59 2.56 20.44
CA ASP A 73 -20.90 2.11 19.99
C ASP A 73 -21.81 1.77 21.18
N PRO A 74 -23.07 2.25 21.21
CA PRO A 74 -24.02 1.86 22.24
C PRO A 74 -24.29 0.36 22.21
N SER A 75 -24.64 -0.20 23.37
CA SER A 75 -25.08 -1.59 23.44
C SER A 75 -26.28 -1.82 22.50
N GLY A 76 -26.19 -2.84 21.63
CA GLY A 76 -27.20 -3.15 20.62
C GLY A 76 -27.12 -2.34 19.32
N ARG A 77 -26.14 -1.41 19.17
CA ARG A 77 -25.92 -0.58 17.99
C ARG A 77 -24.50 -0.73 17.43
N SER A 78 -24.06 -1.97 17.27
CA SER A 78 -22.73 -2.27 16.74
C SER A 78 -22.55 -1.73 15.31
N GLY A 79 -21.49 -0.95 15.09
CA GLY A 79 -21.18 -0.31 13.82
C GLY A 79 -21.69 1.12 13.67
N LEU A 80 -22.27 1.73 14.73
CA LEU A 80 -22.80 3.10 14.65
C LEU A 80 -21.70 4.15 14.41
N ALA A 81 -20.53 3.99 15.03
CA ALA A 81 -19.39 4.88 14.79
C ALA A 81 -18.90 4.81 13.33
N HIS A 82 -18.86 3.62 12.75
CA HIS A 82 -18.52 3.41 11.35
C HIS A 82 -19.60 3.96 10.41
N PHE A 83 -20.87 3.80 10.78
CA PHE A 83 -21.97 4.38 10.02
C PHE A 83 -21.94 5.91 10.03
N LEU A 84 -21.64 6.52 11.17
CA LEU A 84 -21.44 7.97 11.24
C LEU A 84 -20.29 8.45 10.36
N GLU A 85 -19.20 7.68 10.30
CA GLU A 85 -18.06 7.96 9.39
C GLU A 85 -18.55 8.11 7.95
N HIS A 86 -19.33 7.16 7.43
CA HIS A 86 -19.89 7.20 6.09
C HIS A 86 -20.80 8.41 5.87
N MET A 87 -21.70 8.67 6.83
CA MET A 87 -22.70 9.73 6.71
C MET A 87 -22.14 11.15 6.66
N LEU A 88 -20.91 11.38 7.18
CA LEU A 88 -20.28 12.71 7.16
C LEU A 88 -19.86 13.16 5.75
N PHE A 89 -19.68 12.24 4.81
CA PHE A 89 -19.39 12.56 3.41
C PHE A 89 -20.61 12.99 2.58
N LEU A 90 -21.82 12.76 3.09
CA LEU A 90 -23.08 12.82 2.32
C LEU A 90 -23.84 14.14 2.46
N GLY A 91 -23.12 15.26 2.49
CA GLY A 91 -23.67 16.61 2.50
C GLY A 91 -23.60 17.31 3.84
N THR A 92 -23.41 18.62 3.76
CA THR A 92 -23.33 19.57 4.88
C THR A 92 -24.22 20.76 4.60
N GLU A 93 -24.51 21.59 5.59
CA GLU A 93 -25.38 22.78 5.39
C GLU A 93 -24.87 23.72 4.29
N LYS A 94 -23.53 23.90 4.21
CA LYS A 94 -22.91 24.76 3.18
C LYS A 94 -22.83 24.08 1.81
N TYR A 95 -22.66 22.76 1.78
CA TYR A 95 -22.52 21.93 0.56
C TYR A 95 -23.51 20.77 0.65
N PRO A 96 -24.80 21.03 0.32
CA PRO A 96 -25.87 20.05 0.60
C PRO A 96 -25.90 18.86 -0.35
N ASP A 97 -25.32 19.00 -1.54
CA ASP A 97 -25.36 17.95 -2.56
C ASP A 97 -24.48 16.76 -2.15
N GLU A 98 -25.06 15.59 -2.18
CA GLU A 98 -24.48 14.32 -1.71
C GLU A 98 -23.11 13.99 -2.31
N GLY A 99 -22.97 14.14 -3.61
CA GLY A 99 -21.74 13.80 -4.34
C GLY A 99 -20.70 14.92 -4.42
N SER A 100 -21.06 16.15 -4.01
CA SER A 100 -20.30 17.36 -4.30
C SER A 100 -18.88 17.38 -3.70
N TYR A 101 -18.69 16.75 -2.53
CA TYR A 101 -17.35 16.63 -1.93
C TYR A 101 -16.46 15.69 -2.72
N GLN A 102 -16.95 14.50 -3.06
CA GLN A 102 -16.18 13.52 -3.81
C GLN A 102 -15.88 13.98 -5.24
N GLU A 103 -16.83 14.64 -5.87
CA GLU A 103 -16.66 15.26 -7.19
C GLU A 103 -15.57 16.35 -7.15
N PHE A 104 -15.65 17.25 -6.16
CA PHE A 104 -14.64 18.29 -5.96
C PHE A 104 -13.23 17.67 -5.83
N VAL A 105 -13.05 16.71 -4.93
CA VAL A 105 -11.75 16.06 -4.69
C VAL A 105 -11.23 15.38 -5.95
N SER A 106 -12.07 14.60 -6.64
CA SER A 106 -11.64 13.83 -7.81
C SER A 106 -11.36 14.68 -9.04
N THR A 107 -12.09 15.78 -9.24
CA THR A 107 -11.85 16.70 -10.39
C THR A 107 -10.60 17.55 -10.21
N HIS A 108 -10.09 17.69 -8.97
CA HIS A 108 -8.88 18.45 -8.65
C HIS A 108 -7.69 17.54 -8.29
N ASP A 109 -7.53 16.42 -9.00
CA ASP A 109 -6.44 15.43 -8.84
C ASP A 109 -6.26 14.97 -7.39
N GLY A 110 -7.34 14.88 -6.64
CA GLY A 110 -7.34 14.58 -5.22
C GLY A 110 -7.76 13.15 -4.88
N PHE A 111 -7.64 12.86 -3.60
CA PHE A 111 -8.07 11.61 -2.98
C PHE A 111 -8.66 11.92 -1.60
N SER A 112 -9.71 11.22 -1.22
CA SER A 112 -10.23 11.27 0.15
C SER A 112 -10.59 9.88 0.64
N ASN A 113 -10.45 9.66 1.95
CA ASN A 113 -10.87 8.44 2.62
C ASN A 113 -11.10 8.68 4.10
N ALA A 114 -11.64 7.68 4.79
CA ALA A 114 -11.74 7.64 6.23
C ALA A 114 -11.58 6.21 6.76
N TYR A 115 -11.45 6.05 8.06
CA TYR A 115 -11.50 4.74 8.72
C TYR A 115 -11.93 4.86 10.17
N THR A 116 -12.68 3.85 10.66
CA THR A 116 -13.02 3.69 12.06
C THR A 116 -12.23 2.53 12.69
N ALA A 117 -11.44 2.85 13.71
CA ALA A 117 -10.73 1.88 14.54
C ALA A 117 -11.47 1.65 15.87
N ASN A 118 -10.82 0.94 16.82
CA ASN A 118 -11.45 0.69 18.11
C ASN A 118 -11.68 1.99 18.93
N ASP A 119 -10.69 2.91 18.93
CA ASP A 119 -10.65 4.11 19.78
C ASP A 119 -10.60 5.43 19.00
N ARG A 120 -10.69 5.40 17.69
CA ARG A 120 -10.65 6.60 16.84
C ARG A 120 -11.37 6.41 15.51
N THR A 121 -11.81 7.53 14.95
CA THR A 121 -12.20 7.68 13.55
C THR A 121 -11.34 8.77 12.91
N ASN A 122 -10.84 8.52 11.72
CA ASN A 122 -9.97 9.43 11.00
C ASN A 122 -10.58 9.76 9.63
N TYR A 123 -10.53 11.04 9.26
CA TYR A 123 -10.95 11.58 7.97
C TYR A 123 -9.76 12.27 7.32
N HIS A 124 -9.55 12.09 6.04
CA HIS A 124 -8.42 12.72 5.35
C HIS A 124 -8.69 12.92 3.87
N PHE A 125 -8.04 13.93 3.32
CA PHE A 125 -8.04 14.18 1.89
C PHE A 125 -6.74 14.83 1.44
N GLU A 126 -6.50 14.81 0.14
CA GLU A 126 -5.47 15.58 -0.55
C GLU A 126 -6.03 16.07 -1.89
N VAL A 127 -5.55 17.23 -2.33
CA VAL A 127 -5.92 17.86 -3.61
C VAL A 127 -4.74 18.66 -4.16
N ASP A 128 -4.87 19.07 -5.43
CA ASP A 128 -4.00 20.08 -6.03
C ASP A 128 -3.88 21.32 -5.12
N PRO A 129 -2.68 21.87 -4.90
CA PRO A 129 -2.46 23.02 -4.02
C PRO A 129 -3.29 24.27 -4.34
N ASP A 130 -3.65 24.49 -5.61
CA ASP A 130 -4.45 25.64 -6.04
C ASP A 130 -5.90 25.56 -5.52
N TYR A 131 -6.39 24.38 -5.20
CA TYR A 131 -7.74 24.13 -4.69
C TYR A 131 -7.76 23.75 -3.21
N PHE A 132 -6.62 23.82 -2.54
CA PHE A 132 -6.48 23.30 -1.18
C PHE A 132 -7.29 24.12 -0.16
N GLU A 133 -7.36 25.43 -0.29
CA GLU A 133 -8.14 26.28 0.59
C GLU A 133 -9.63 25.94 0.54
N GLU A 134 -10.21 25.75 -0.66
CA GLU A 134 -11.59 25.33 -0.82
C GLU A 134 -11.80 23.91 -0.29
N GLY A 135 -10.82 23.00 -0.52
CA GLY A 135 -10.84 21.65 0.05
C GLY A 135 -10.91 21.65 1.58
N LEU A 136 -10.15 22.51 2.25
CA LEU A 136 -10.20 22.70 3.70
C LEU A 136 -11.56 23.25 4.17
N ASP A 137 -12.16 24.15 3.41
CA ASP A 137 -13.47 24.70 3.72
C ASP A 137 -14.53 23.58 3.68
N ARG A 138 -14.61 22.82 2.60
CA ARG A 138 -15.52 21.67 2.45
C ARG A 138 -15.29 20.62 3.53
N PHE A 139 -14.05 20.28 3.83
CA PHE A 139 -13.68 19.31 4.85
C PHE A 139 -14.06 19.74 6.26
N SER A 140 -13.92 21.03 6.58
CA SER A 140 -14.30 21.59 7.90
C SER A 140 -15.79 21.42 8.19
N GLN A 141 -16.65 21.47 7.17
CA GLN A 141 -18.09 21.38 7.31
C GLN A 141 -18.57 20.03 7.88
N PHE A 142 -17.80 18.96 7.70
CA PHE A 142 -18.09 17.66 8.34
C PHE A 142 -18.19 17.78 9.87
N PHE A 143 -17.43 18.71 10.46
CA PHE A 143 -17.30 18.89 11.90
C PHE A 143 -18.08 20.12 12.40
N LEU A 144 -18.63 20.92 11.51
CA LEU A 144 -19.42 22.09 11.83
C LEU A 144 -20.93 21.82 11.73
N ALA A 145 -21.39 21.35 10.57
CA ALA A 145 -22.81 21.29 10.25
C ALA A 145 -23.16 20.14 9.28
N PRO A 146 -22.93 18.86 9.64
CA PRO A 146 -23.33 17.73 8.83
C PRO A 146 -24.87 17.60 8.77
N LEU A 147 -25.42 17.32 7.60
CA LEU A 147 -26.88 17.23 7.41
C LEU A 147 -27.48 15.92 7.92
N PHE A 148 -26.79 14.80 7.74
CA PHE A 148 -27.34 13.46 7.95
C PHE A 148 -28.73 13.31 7.31
N ASN A 149 -28.80 13.56 6.01
CA ASN A 149 -30.06 13.56 5.26
C ASN A 149 -30.83 12.24 5.49
N PRO A 150 -32.09 12.29 5.97
CA PRO A 150 -32.87 11.08 6.24
C PRO A 150 -33.02 10.17 5.02
N GLY A 151 -33.18 10.73 3.82
CA GLY A 151 -33.30 9.96 2.58
C GLY A 151 -32.03 9.14 2.22
N LEU A 152 -30.88 9.45 2.82
CA LEU A 152 -29.62 8.77 2.59
C LEU A 152 -29.29 7.72 3.65
N VAL A 153 -29.93 7.78 4.82
CA VAL A 153 -29.65 6.90 5.97
C VAL A 153 -29.84 5.42 5.59
N GLU A 154 -30.97 5.06 5.02
CA GLU A 154 -31.25 3.67 4.63
C GLU A 154 -30.35 3.20 3.50
N ARG A 155 -30.07 4.10 2.55
CA ARG A 155 -29.22 3.81 1.43
C ARG A 155 -27.77 3.53 1.87
N GLU A 156 -27.25 4.32 2.80
CA GLU A 156 -25.89 4.15 3.28
C GLU A 156 -25.75 2.93 4.21
N MET A 157 -26.80 2.53 4.92
CA MET A 157 -26.84 1.25 5.62
C MET A 157 -26.66 0.06 4.67
N LYS A 158 -27.22 0.11 3.45
CA LYS A 158 -27.03 -0.92 2.43
C LYS A 158 -25.57 -0.92 1.90
N ALA A 159 -24.93 0.25 1.78
CA ALA A 159 -23.53 0.35 1.40
C ALA A 159 -22.61 -0.32 2.43
N ILE A 160 -22.86 -0.12 3.72
CA ILE A 160 -22.13 -0.80 4.82
C ILE A 160 -22.36 -2.31 4.79
N ASP A 161 -23.58 -2.76 4.54
CA ASP A 161 -23.88 -4.20 4.44
C ASP A 161 -23.20 -4.83 3.23
N SER A 162 -23.13 -4.13 2.11
CA SER A 162 -22.37 -4.52 0.94
C SER A 162 -20.86 -4.61 1.23
N GLU A 163 -20.32 -3.64 2.00
CA GLU A 163 -18.94 -3.71 2.48
C GLU A 163 -18.70 -4.92 3.38
N HIS A 164 -19.59 -5.19 4.31
CA HIS A 164 -19.53 -6.37 5.17
C HIS A 164 -19.56 -7.65 4.33
N SER A 165 -20.50 -7.77 3.39
CA SER A 165 -20.63 -8.92 2.47
C SER A 165 -19.35 -9.19 1.69
N LYS A 166 -18.70 -8.16 1.15
CA LYS A 166 -17.39 -8.26 0.50
C LYS A 166 -16.34 -8.88 1.44
N ASN A 167 -16.41 -8.58 2.75
CA ASN A 167 -15.44 -9.00 3.74
C ASN A 167 -15.71 -10.40 4.34
N ILE A 168 -16.89 -10.99 4.15
CA ILE A 168 -17.25 -12.33 4.66
C ILE A 168 -16.21 -13.41 4.29
N PRO A 169 -15.67 -13.51 3.05
CA PRO A 169 -14.67 -14.52 2.70
C PRO A 169 -13.24 -14.15 3.14
N ASN A 170 -13.03 -13.07 3.89
CA ASN A 170 -11.71 -12.63 4.33
C ASN A 170 -11.31 -13.27 5.66
N ASP A 171 -10.43 -14.27 5.66
CA ASP A 171 -10.00 -14.98 6.88
C ASP A 171 -9.38 -14.06 7.93
N PHE A 172 -8.70 -12.96 7.55
CA PHE A 172 -8.18 -11.99 8.53
C PHE A 172 -9.32 -11.31 9.31
N ARG A 173 -10.37 -10.83 8.61
CA ARG A 173 -11.56 -10.23 9.24
C ARG A 173 -12.31 -11.25 10.09
N ARG A 174 -12.44 -12.48 9.62
CA ARG A 174 -13.06 -13.62 10.32
C ARG A 174 -12.36 -13.94 11.64
N ILE A 175 -11.04 -14.11 11.61
CA ILE A 175 -10.21 -14.36 12.81
C ILE A 175 -10.28 -13.18 13.78
N PHE A 176 -10.19 -11.95 13.25
CA PHE A 176 -10.25 -10.73 14.04
C PHE A 176 -11.59 -10.63 14.80
N GLN A 177 -12.72 -10.93 14.15
CA GLN A 177 -14.04 -10.89 14.77
C GLN A 177 -14.19 -12.00 15.81
N VAL A 178 -13.83 -13.25 15.50
CA VAL A 178 -13.93 -14.37 16.43
C VAL A 178 -13.04 -14.18 17.67
N LYS A 179 -11.83 -13.62 17.50
CA LYS A 179 -10.93 -13.28 18.63
C LYS A 179 -11.65 -12.51 19.72
N ARG A 180 -12.55 -11.60 19.36
CA ARG A 180 -13.33 -10.77 20.29
C ARG A 180 -14.26 -11.58 21.20
N LYS A 181 -14.68 -12.78 20.81
CA LYS A 181 -15.50 -13.68 21.65
C LYS A 181 -14.76 -14.16 22.93
N ALA A 182 -13.40 -14.11 22.94
CA ALA A 182 -12.60 -14.40 24.14
C ALA A 182 -12.51 -13.22 25.12
N PHE A 183 -12.95 -12.02 24.74
CA PHE A 183 -12.92 -10.85 25.62
C PHE A 183 -14.06 -10.91 26.64
N GLU A 184 -13.90 -10.21 27.76
CA GLU A 184 -14.88 -10.17 28.86
C GLU A 184 -16.26 -9.72 28.34
N LYS A 185 -17.30 -10.37 28.85
CA LYS A 185 -18.69 -9.96 28.54
C LYS A 185 -18.91 -8.52 29.02
N GLY A 186 -19.54 -7.71 28.18
CA GLY A 186 -19.77 -6.28 28.46
C GLY A 186 -18.57 -5.37 28.20
N HIS A 187 -17.38 -5.90 27.88
CA HIS A 187 -16.26 -5.04 27.49
C HIS A 187 -16.46 -4.48 26.08
N PRO A 188 -16.31 -3.14 25.85
CA PRO A 188 -16.60 -2.53 24.53
C PRO A 188 -15.76 -3.07 23.36
N ALA A 189 -14.53 -3.50 23.62
CA ALA A 189 -13.69 -4.12 22.58
C ALA A 189 -14.26 -5.45 22.03
N ARG A 190 -15.30 -6.00 22.65
CA ARG A 190 -16.02 -7.20 22.20
C ARG A 190 -17.02 -6.91 21.07
N HIS A 191 -17.43 -5.65 20.88
CA HIS A 191 -18.44 -5.27 19.90
C HIS A 191 -17.97 -5.56 18.46
N PHE A 192 -18.94 -5.90 17.61
CA PHE A 192 -18.76 -5.93 16.16
C PHE A 192 -18.63 -4.49 15.66
N ALA A 193 -17.67 -4.22 14.77
CA ALA A 193 -17.31 -2.83 14.45
C ALA A 193 -17.81 -2.33 13.10
N THR A 194 -18.06 -3.23 12.14
CA THR A 194 -18.41 -2.81 10.76
C THR A 194 -19.86 -2.32 10.64
N GLY A 195 -20.79 -2.99 11.30
CA GLY A 195 -22.22 -2.75 11.06
C GLY A 195 -22.78 -3.67 9.98
N THR A 196 -24.07 -3.89 10.02
CA THR A 196 -24.89 -4.61 9.02
C THR A 196 -26.28 -4.02 9.02
N LEU A 197 -27.10 -4.33 8.00
CA LEU A 197 -28.53 -3.96 7.99
C LEU A 197 -29.24 -4.40 9.28
N LYS A 198 -28.86 -5.56 9.85
CA LYS A 198 -29.44 -6.06 11.10
C LYS A 198 -29.03 -5.22 12.32
N THR A 199 -27.77 -4.87 12.48
CA THR A 199 -27.28 -4.12 13.67
C THR A 199 -27.62 -2.65 13.63
N LEU A 200 -27.83 -2.11 12.44
CA LEU A 200 -28.18 -0.70 12.18
C LEU A 200 -29.67 -0.51 11.88
N ALA A 201 -30.48 -1.59 11.90
CA ALA A 201 -31.91 -1.51 11.60
C ALA A 201 -32.62 -0.44 12.44
N GLY A 202 -33.37 0.45 11.76
CA GLY A 202 -34.14 1.53 12.40
C GLY A 202 -33.28 2.66 12.98
N VAL A 203 -31.96 2.74 12.67
CA VAL A 203 -31.15 3.91 13.03
C VAL A 203 -31.74 5.13 12.31
N SER A 204 -32.04 6.17 13.06
CA SER A 204 -32.60 7.40 12.57
C SER A 204 -31.57 8.54 12.52
N ARG A 205 -31.88 9.59 11.74
CA ARG A 205 -31.12 10.86 11.77
C ARG A 205 -30.95 11.38 13.20
N LYS A 206 -31.98 11.28 14.04
CA LYS A 206 -31.95 11.75 15.44
C LYS A 206 -30.89 10.97 16.25
N GLU A 207 -30.79 9.68 16.04
CA GLU A 207 -29.79 8.83 16.73
C GLU A 207 -28.36 9.15 16.26
N LEU A 208 -28.16 9.38 14.95
CA LEU A 208 -26.88 9.83 14.40
C LEU A 208 -26.44 11.18 14.94
N LEU A 209 -27.36 12.16 14.95
CA LEU A 209 -27.12 13.48 15.54
C LEU A 209 -26.81 13.39 17.05
N TYR A 210 -27.52 12.54 17.78
CA TYR A 210 -27.26 12.32 19.21
C TYR A 210 -25.86 11.74 19.41
N PHE A 211 -25.47 10.70 18.65
CA PHE A 211 -24.14 10.10 18.72
C PHE A 211 -23.04 11.11 18.36
N TYR A 212 -23.23 11.88 17.29
CA TYR A 212 -22.34 12.96 16.88
C TYR A 212 -22.21 14.01 17.99
N GLN A 213 -23.31 14.53 18.51
CA GLN A 213 -23.30 15.53 19.58
C GLN A 213 -22.69 15.02 20.87
N LYS A 214 -22.84 13.74 21.19
CA LYS A 214 -22.31 13.12 22.39
C LYS A 214 -20.80 12.88 22.33
N HIS A 215 -20.24 12.63 21.16
CA HIS A 215 -18.89 12.12 21.01
C HIS A 215 -17.96 13.02 20.22
N TYR A 216 -18.47 13.86 19.30
CA TYR A 216 -17.66 14.74 18.49
C TYR A 216 -17.49 16.10 19.16
N SER A 217 -16.31 16.34 19.69
CA SER A 217 -15.95 17.57 20.41
C SER A 217 -14.54 17.99 20.03
N SER A 218 -14.31 19.28 19.80
CA SER A 218 -13.03 19.80 19.36
C SER A 218 -11.85 19.44 20.28
N ASN A 219 -12.09 19.34 21.61
CA ASN A 219 -11.06 18.91 22.56
C ASN A 219 -10.67 17.42 22.44
N GLN A 220 -11.40 16.63 21.64
CA GLN A 220 -11.09 15.24 21.29
C GLN A 220 -10.65 15.11 19.81
N MET A 221 -10.30 16.22 19.16
CA MET A 221 -9.93 16.27 17.75
C MET A 221 -8.50 16.73 17.55
N MET A 222 -7.82 16.09 16.61
CA MET A 222 -6.43 16.34 16.22
C MET A 222 -6.38 16.56 14.70
N LEU A 223 -6.06 17.80 14.30
CA LEU A 223 -5.97 18.22 12.90
C LEU A 223 -4.51 18.38 12.48
N ALA A 224 -4.11 17.69 11.43
CA ALA A 224 -2.83 17.89 10.75
C ALA A 224 -3.10 18.40 9.32
N VAL A 225 -2.40 19.46 8.92
CA VAL A 225 -2.52 20.12 7.61
C VAL A 225 -1.14 20.29 7.02
N ALA A 226 -0.94 19.87 5.76
CA ALA A 226 0.33 19.99 5.05
C ALA A 226 0.12 20.56 3.64
N GLY A 227 0.99 21.47 3.24
CA GLY A 227 0.93 22.06 1.91
C GLY A 227 2.23 22.79 1.52
N PRO A 228 2.37 23.19 0.24
CA PRO A 228 3.51 24.00 -0.20
C PRO A 228 3.45 25.44 0.29
N GLN A 229 2.28 25.92 0.76
CA GLN A 229 2.09 27.25 1.30
C GLN A 229 2.87 27.44 2.61
N ASP A 230 3.25 28.67 2.91
CA ASP A 230 3.89 29.01 4.18
C ASP A 230 2.97 28.79 5.39
N LEU A 231 3.56 28.73 6.58
CA LEU A 231 2.82 28.45 7.82
C LEU A 231 1.77 29.51 8.18
N ASP A 232 1.99 30.79 7.80
CA ASP A 232 1.04 31.86 8.09
C ASP A 232 -0.17 31.77 7.20
N THR A 233 0.03 31.47 5.91
CA THR A 233 -1.03 31.19 4.95
C THR A 233 -1.87 29.98 5.41
N LEU A 234 -1.22 28.85 5.73
CA LEU A 234 -1.94 27.66 6.24
C LEU A 234 -2.72 27.96 7.52
N GLN A 235 -2.15 28.77 8.42
CA GLN A 235 -2.83 29.17 9.66
C GLN A 235 -4.04 30.07 9.38
N SER A 236 -3.91 31.02 8.45
CA SER A 236 -5.01 31.91 8.04
C SER A 236 -6.19 31.14 7.45
N TRP A 237 -5.94 30.00 6.78
CA TRP A 237 -6.99 29.14 6.24
C TRP A 237 -7.62 28.24 7.31
N VAL A 238 -6.81 27.69 8.22
CA VAL A 238 -7.24 26.69 9.21
C VAL A 238 -8.01 27.31 10.37
N VAL A 239 -7.50 28.42 10.94
CA VAL A 239 -8.09 28.98 12.17
C VAL A 239 -9.58 29.36 12.00
N PRO A 240 -9.97 30.17 10.99
CA PRO A 240 -11.38 30.57 10.86
C PRO A 240 -12.33 29.39 10.54
N ARG A 241 -11.83 28.35 9.88
CA ARG A 241 -12.63 27.17 9.49
C ARG A 241 -12.88 26.19 10.63
N PHE A 242 -11.94 26.07 11.57
CA PHE A 242 -12.04 25.04 12.62
C PHE A 242 -12.31 25.62 14.03
N VAL A 243 -12.15 26.91 14.26
CA VAL A 243 -12.38 27.53 15.59
C VAL A 243 -13.84 27.39 16.08
N SER A 244 -14.80 27.33 15.15
CA SER A 244 -16.21 27.21 15.44
C SER A 244 -16.69 25.77 15.71
N VAL A 245 -15.82 24.77 15.56
CA VAL A 245 -16.16 23.39 15.95
C VAL A 245 -16.40 23.36 17.45
N LYS A 246 -17.57 22.81 17.85
CA LYS A 246 -18.01 22.88 19.24
C LYS A 246 -17.10 22.13 20.20
N ASN A 247 -16.64 22.82 21.25
CA ASN A 247 -16.03 22.17 22.41
C ASN A 247 -17.13 21.82 23.42
N ARG A 248 -17.27 20.53 23.74
CA ARG A 248 -18.23 19.99 24.71
C ARG A 248 -17.56 19.59 26.02
N ASN A 249 -16.27 19.89 26.19
CA ASN A 249 -15.42 19.52 27.33
C ASN A 249 -15.50 18.03 27.71
N LEU A 250 -15.48 17.16 26.69
CA LEU A 250 -15.57 15.73 26.88
C LEU A 250 -14.32 15.18 27.56
N GLN A 251 -14.54 14.29 28.51
CA GLN A 251 -13.45 13.51 29.10
C GLN A 251 -12.88 12.50 28.09
N GLU A 252 -11.61 12.21 28.20
CA GLU A 252 -10.98 11.17 27.38
C GLU A 252 -11.65 9.81 27.61
N ILE A 253 -12.11 9.17 26.54
CA ILE A 253 -12.74 7.86 26.63
C ILE A 253 -11.67 6.82 26.94
N ARG A 254 -11.78 6.17 28.09
CA ARG A 254 -10.95 5.04 28.48
C ARG A 254 -11.83 3.88 28.91
N VAL A 255 -11.50 2.70 28.37
CA VAL A 255 -12.14 1.46 28.79
C VAL A 255 -11.22 0.68 29.73
N SER A 256 -11.73 -0.36 30.38
CA SER A 256 -10.91 -1.20 31.25
C SER A 256 -9.72 -1.81 30.50
N ALA A 257 -8.53 -1.76 31.11
CA ALA A 257 -7.37 -2.49 30.57
C ALA A 257 -7.50 -4.02 30.79
N LYS A 258 -8.44 -4.47 31.60
CA LYS A 258 -8.70 -5.89 31.90
C LYS A 258 -9.76 -6.45 30.94
N TYR A 259 -9.46 -6.40 29.62
CA TYR A 259 -10.38 -6.90 28.58
C TYR A 259 -10.40 -8.43 28.46
N MET A 260 -9.43 -9.13 29.09
CA MET A 260 -9.38 -10.58 29.19
C MET A 260 -8.73 -10.97 30.53
N LYS A 261 -9.44 -11.78 31.37
CA LYS A 261 -8.93 -12.23 32.64
C LYS A 261 -7.85 -13.30 32.47
N ARG A 262 -6.92 -13.37 33.43
CA ARG A 262 -6.00 -14.51 33.53
C ARG A 262 -6.78 -15.78 33.89
N ASP A 263 -6.41 -16.91 33.32
CA ASP A 263 -7.03 -18.21 33.63
C ASP A 263 -5.93 -19.27 33.83
N PRO A 264 -5.96 -20.03 34.94
CA PRO A 264 -4.99 -21.11 35.17
C PRO A 264 -5.12 -22.27 34.18
N ARG A 265 -6.21 -22.32 33.43
CA ARG A 265 -6.42 -23.32 32.36
C ARG A 265 -5.91 -22.78 31.02
N PHE A 266 -5.48 -23.68 30.16
CA PHE A 266 -5.08 -23.32 28.79
C PHE A 266 -6.29 -22.91 27.94
N ARG A 267 -6.30 -21.68 27.46
CA ARG A 267 -7.34 -21.15 26.55
C ARG A 267 -6.92 -21.39 25.11
N LEU A 268 -7.70 -22.17 24.40
CA LEU A 268 -7.50 -22.49 23.01
C LEU A 268 -8.76 -22.13 22.22
N MET A 269 -8.60 -21.16 21.31
CA MET A 269 -9.60 -20.84 20.29
C MET A 269 -9.23 -21.51 18.98
N ARG A 270 -10.10 -22.36 18.45
CA ARG A 270 -9.97 -22.94 17.11
C ARG A 270 -10.89 -22.19 16.16
N ILE A 271 -10.38 -21.83 15.00
CA ILE A 271 -11.15 -21.06 13.99
C ILE A 271 -11.00 -21.73 12.63
N LYS A 272 -12.15 -22.04 12.01
CA LYS A 272 -12.18 -22.62 10.67
C LYS A 272 -12.01 -21.53 9.62
N THR A 273 -10.98 -21.68 8.77
CA THR A 273 -10.68 -20.75 7.68
C THR A 273 -11.33 -21.20 6.37
N ILE A 274 -11.62 -20.23 5.49
CA ILE A 274 -12.08 -20.50 4.12
C ILE A 274 -10.91 -20.98 3.26
N LYS A 275 -9.79 -20.23 3.32
CA LYS A 275 -8.57 -20.61 2.61
C LYS A 275 -7.84 -21.72 3.34
N ASP A 276 -7.14 -22.57 2.59
CA ASP A 276 -6.21 -23.52 3.20
C ASP A 276 -5.03 -22.72 3.79
N SER A 277 -5.15 -22.40 5.06
CA SER A 277 -4.15 -21.72 5.88
C SER A 277 -3.97 -22.46 7.20
N ARG A 278 -2.82 -22.32 7.83
CA ARG A 278 -2.52 -22.93 9.14
C ARG A 278 -1.71 -21.96 9.94
N SER A 279 -2.31 -21.37 10.96
CA SER A 279 -1.63 -20.42 11.83
C SER A 279 -1.92 -20.68 13.30
N LEU A 280 -0.93 -20.38 14.12
CA LEU A 280 -1.06 -20.32 15.58
C LEU A 280 -0.65 -18.92 16.02
N THR A 281 -1.59 -18.20 16.63
CA THR A 281 -1.28 -16.91 17.27
C THR A 281 -1.34 -17.08 18.78
N LEU A 282 -0.28 -16.70 19.47
CA LEU A 282 -0.25 -16.59 20.94
C LEU A 282 -0.39 -15.11 21.28
N MET A 283 -1.56 -14.72 21.75
CA MET A 283 -1.89 -13.36 22.15
C MET A 283 -1.77 -13.21 23.66
N PHE A 284 -0.99 -12.23 24.11
CA PHE A 284 -0.79 -11.89 25.51
C PHE A 284 -1.36 -10.50 25.79
N PRO A 285 -2.49 -10.39 26.51
CA PRO A 285 -3.03 -9.11 26.97
C PRO A 285 -2.04 -8.36 27.86
N LEU A 286 -1.94 -7.07 27.61
CA LEU A 286 -1.08 -6.16 28.38
C LEU A 286 -1.86 -4.88 28.74
N SER A 287 -1.43 -4.20 29.79
CA SER A 287 -1.81 -2.82 30.06
C SER A 287 -1.28 -1.92 28.95
N ARG A 288 -1.74 -0.67 28.90
CA ARG A 288 -1.28 0.33 27.93
C ARG A 288 0.25 0.43 27.92
N THR A 289 0.86 0.40 26.75
CA THR A 289 2.32 0.46 26.56
C THR A 289 2.80 1.68 25.76
N LEU A 290 1.88 2.44 25.16
CA LEU A 290 2.20 3.59 24.29
C LEU A 290 3.05 4.68 24.95
N HIS A 291 2.99 4.81 26.28
CA HIS A 291 3.80 5.78 27.02
C HIS A 291 5.29 5.39 27.14
N TYR A 292 5.65 4.17 26.78
CA TYR A 292 7.04 3.69 26.73
C TYR A 292 7.72 3.89 25.36
N TYR A 293 7.23 4.84 24.56
CA TYR A 293 7.67 5.04 23.17
C TYR A 293 9.18 5.32 23.04
N LYS A 294 9.82 5.93 24.05
CA LYS A 294 11.26 6.23 24.06
C LYS A 294 12.15 5.00 24.32
N SER A 295 11.63 3.96 24.94
CA SER A 295 12.34 2.72 25.23
C SER A 295 11.83 1.52 24.43
N GLN A 296 10.66 1.63 23.81
CA GLN A 296 10.02 0.65 22.94
C GLN A 296 10.14 -0.83 23.40
N PRO A 297 9.74 -1.19 24.62
CA PRO A 297 10.00 -2.51 25.19
C PRO A 297 9.33 -3.64 24.37
N LEU A 298 8.15 -3.41 23.77
CA LEU A 298 7.52 -4.40 22.90
C LEU A 298 8.24 -4.54 21.56
N GLY A 299 8.87 -3.47 21.05
CA GLY A 299 9.74 -3.51 19.89
C GLY A 299 10.95 -4.40 20.14
N MET A 300 11.63 -4.24 21.29
CA MET A 300 12.77 -5.07 21.70
C MET A 300 12.38 -6.55 21.89
N LEU A 301 11.22 -6.83 22.51
CA LEU A 301 10.70 -8.19 22.63
C LEU A 301 10.36 -8.78 21.25
N GLY A 302 9.77 -7.98 20.38
CA GLY A 302 9.47 -8.35 19.00
C GLY A 302 10.72 -8.69 18.19
N PHE A 303 11.76 -7.86 18.31
CA PHE A 303 13.06 -8.10 17.71
C PHE A 303 13.66 -9.46 18.10
N LEU A 304 13.69 -9.75 19.40
CA LEU A 304 14.27 -10.99 19.93
C LEU A 304 13.45 -12.23 19.60
N LEU A 305 12.12 -12.18 19.80
CA LEU A 305 11.22 -13.33 19.55
C LEU A 305 10.98 -13.56 18.05
N GLY A 306 10.94 -12.49 17.26
CA GLY A 306 10.74 -12.52 15.83
C GLY A 306 11.99 -12.79 15.01
N HIS A 307 13.19 -12.85 15.66
CA HIS A 307 14.45 -13.06 14.96
C HIS A 307 14.45 -14.37 14.16
N GLU A 308 15.01 -14.33 12.93
CA GLU A 308 14.98 -15.47 12.01
C GLU A 308 16.38 -16.11 11.79
N GLY A 309 17.44 -15.47 12.28
CA GLY A 309 18.81 -15.95 12.16
C GLY A 309 19.08 -17.26 12.90
N LYS A 310 20.31 -17.76 12.76
CA LYS A 310 20.77 -19.00 13.41
C LYS A 310 20.57 -18.97 14.92
N GLY A 311 20.07 -20.05 15.50
CA GLY A 311 19.78 -20.15 16.92
C GLY A 311 18.45 -19.55 17.37
N SER A 312 17.73 -18.84 16.50
CA SER A 312 16.42 -18.25 16.78
C SER A 312 15.33 -19.30 16.99
N LEU A 313 14.20 -18.85 17.52
CA LEU A 313 12.99 -19.67 17.67
C LEU A 313 12.50 -20.19 16.30
N LEU A 314 12.46 -19.35 15.26
CA LEU A 314 12.01 -19.76 13.92
C LEU A 314 12.96 -20.79 13.31
N SER A 315 14.29 -20.59 13.40
CA SER A 315 15.28 -21.53 12.91
C SER A 315 15.08 -22.94 13.53
N LEU A 316 14.82 -23.02 14.84
CA LEU A 316 14.51 -24.29 15.51
C LEU A 316 13.22 -24.91 15.01
N LEU A 317 12.13 -24.12 14.90
CA LEU A 317 10.83 -24.60 14.42
C LEU A 317 10.88 -25.11 12.97
N LYS A 318 11.65 -24.44 12.11
CA LYS A 318 11.92 -24.87 10.72
C LYS A 318 12.71 -26.19 10.71
N ARG A 319 13.77 -26.33 11.52
CA ARG A 319 14.55 -27.58 11.64
C ARG A 319 13.68 -28.75 12.13
N GLU A 320 12.73 -28.51 13.03
CA GLU A 320 11.77 -29.53 13.49
C GLU A 320 10.61 -29.76 12.51
N ASN A 321 10.51 -29.01 11.42
CA ASN A 321 9.41 -29.01 10.46
C ASN A 321 8.05 -28.68 11.09
N LEU A 322 8.03 -27.73 12.03
CA LEU A 322 6.82 -27.31 12.74
C LEU A 322 6.25 -25.99 12.19
N ALA A 323 7.13 -25.09 11.72
CA ALA A 323 6.72 -23.81 11.18
C ALA A 323 7.40 -23.48 9.84
N ALA A 324 6.74 -22.64 9.05
CA ALA A 324 7.25 -22.07 7.81
C ALA A 324 7.64 -20.57 7.99
N GLY A 325 7.06 -19.90 8.99
CA GLY A 325 7.34 -18.50 9.29
C GLY A 325 6.90 -18.16 10.72
N LEU A 326 7.44 -17.07 11.24
CA LEU A 326 7.12 -16.51 12.54
C LEU A 326 7.23 -14.98 12.50
N SER A 327 6.34 -14.30 13.21
CA SER A 327 6.49 -12.89 13.52
C SER A 327 6.07 -12.65 14.97
N ALA A 328 6.72 -11.70 15.65
CA ALA A 328 6.38 -11.33 17.01
C ALA A 328 6.43 -9.81 17.17
N GLY A 329 5.54 -9.24 18.00
CA GLY A 329 5.50 -7.81 18.26
C GLY A 329 4.22 -7.34 18.91
N GLY A 330 4.05 -6.03 19.04
CA GLY A 330 2.81 -5.43 19.50
C GLY A 330 1.62 -5.82 18.62
N GLY A 331 0.52 -6.25 19.23
CA GLY A 331 -0.75 -6.55 18.56
C GLY A 331 -1.73 -5.38 18.67
N ASP A 332 -2.86 -5.58 19.38
CA ASP A 332 -3.80 -4.49 19.67
C ASP A 332 -3.09 -3.40 20.49
N SER A 333 -3.26 -2.14 20.10
CA SER A 333 -2.70 -0.99 20.84
C SER A 333 -3.63 0.19 20.73
N ASN A 334 -4.05 0.73 21.87
CA ASN A 334 -4.94 1.88 21.98
C ASN A 334 -4.68 2.64 23.30
N LYS A 335 -5.48 3.65 23.59
CA LYS A 335 -5.34 4.46 24.81
C LYS A 335 -5.54 3.68 26.11
N SER A 336 -6.19 2.52 26.09
CA SER A 336 -6.62 1.79 27.29
C SER A 336 -5.81 0.53 27.56
N PHE A 337 -5.46 -0.22 26.51
CA PHE A 337 -4.75 -1.50 26.62
C PHE A 337 -3.88 -1.79 25.39
N SER A 338 -3.06 -2.82 25.52
CA SER A 338 -2.21 -3.33 24.45
C SER A 338 -2.25 -4.88 24.46
N SER A 339 -1.69 -5.51 23.41
CA SER A 339 -1.32 -6.91 23.42
C SER A 339 0.09 -7.12 22.87
N PHE A 340 0.67 -8.25 23.15
CA PHE A 340 1.84 -8.78 22.47
C PHE A 340 1.47 -10.09 21.78
N ASP A 341 1.75 -10.21 20.48
CA ASP A 341 1.35 -11.34 19.67
C ASP A 341 2.57 -12.08 19.10
N VAL A 342 2.56 -13.42 19.20
CA VAL A 342 3.49 -14.30 18.46
C VAL A 342 2.68 -15.09 17.44
N LYS A 343 2.87 -14.79 16.16
CA LYS A 343 2.15 -15.38 15.02
C LYS A 343 3.05 -16.37 14.30
N ILE A 344 2.61 -17.62 14.19
CA ILE A 344 3.40 -18.72 13.64
C ILE A 344 2.64 -19.37 12.48
N GLN A 345 3.25 -19.40 11.30
CA GLN A 345 2.74 -20.13 10.16
C GLN A 345 3.13 -21.60 10.29
N LEU A 346 2.13 -22.46 10.49
CA LEU A 346 2.37 -23.87 10.78
C LEU A 346 2.49 -24.71 9.49
N THR A 347 3.36 -25.71 9.55
CA THR A 347 3.33 -26.84 8.61
C THR A 347 2.18 -27.81 9.00
N PRO A 348 1.82 -28.78 8.14
CA PRO A 348 0.88 -29.84 8.54
C PRO A 348 1.32 -30.60 9.81
N LYS A 349 2.64 -30.81 9.99
CA LYS A 349 3.20 -31.40 11.20
C LYS A 349 3.05 -30.46 12.41
N GLY A 350 3.28 -29.16 12.21
CA GLY A 350 3.12 -28.15 13.26
C GLY A 350 1.67 -28.03 13.72
N LEU A 351 0.70 -28.07 12.80
CA LEU A 351 -0.73 -28.06 13.14
C LEU A 351 -1.10 -29.22 14.08
N ARG A 352 -0.64 -30.45 13.77
CA ARG A 352 -0.88 -31.62 14.63
C ARG A 352 -0.12 -31.55 15.97
N ASN A 353 0.98 -30.81 16.02
CA ASN A 353 1.86 -30.69 17.18
C ASN A 353 1.93 -29.25 17.75
N TYR A 354 0.83 -28.50 17.65
CA TYR A 354 0.79 -27.08 18.09
C TYR A 354 1.20 -26.90 19.57
N THR A 355 0.91 -27.84 20.46
CA THR A 355 1.33 -27.81 21.85
C THR A 355 2.86 -27.88 22.03
N LYS A 356 3.54 -28.63 21.12
CA LYS A 356 5.02 -28.64 21.08
C LYS A 356 5.54 -27.28 20.57
N VAL A 357 4.87 -26.66 19.59
CA VAL A 357 5.22 -25.31 19.12
C VAL A 357 5.12 -24.31 20.26
N ILE A 358 4.02 -24.30 21.01
CA ILE A 358 3.84 -23.44 22.20
C ILE A 358 4.97 -23.68 23.22
N ARG A 359 5.32 -24.94 23.49
CA ARG A 359 6.43 -25.24 24.39
C ARG A 359 7.75 -24.63 23.92
N ARG A 360 8.05 -24.63 22.60
CA ARG A 360 9.25 -24.00 22.03
C ARG A 360 9.27 -22.49 22.29
N VAL A 361 8.12 -21.82 22.17
CA VAL A 361 8.00 -20.39 22.52
C VAL A 361 8.35 -20.15 23.98
N PHE A 362 7.78 -20.91 24.92
CA PHE A 362 8.09 -20.75 26.36
C PHE A 362 9.53 -21.13 26.72
N GLN A 363 10.16 -22.05 25.97
CA GLN A 363 11.59 -22.33 26.13
C GLN A 363 12.48 -21.17 25.70
N TYR A 364 12.09 -20.43 24.63
CA TYR A 364 12.79 -19.22 24.22
C TYR A 364 12.54 -18.07 25.21
N LEU A 365 11.31 -17.89 25.68
CA LEU A 365 10.96 -16.93 26.74
C LEU A 365 11.75 -17.21 28.03
N ARG A 366 12.02 -18.48 28.36
CA ARG A 366 12.88 -18.86 29.49
C ARG A 366 14.33 -18.40 29.28
N LEU A 367 14.87 -18.56 28.07
CA LEU A 367 16.21 -18.04 27.73
C LEU A 367 16.25 -16.51 27.95
N LEU A 368 15.24 -15.77 27.44
CA LEU A 368 15.19 -14.31 27.61
C LEU A 368 15.08 -13.89 29.09
N ARG A 369 14.34 -14.61 29.93
CA ARG A 369 14.23 -14.32 31.39
C ARG A 369 15.54 -14.56 32.13
N GLU A 370 16.36 -15.49 31.65
CA GLU A 370 17.68 -15.77 32.28
C GLU A 370 18.77 -14.78 31.81
N THR A 371 18.62 -14.21 30.62
CA THR A 371 19.65 -13.31 30.02
C THR A 371 19.29 -11.83 30.13
N GLY A 372 18.00 -11.48 30.28
CA GLY A 372 17.51 -10.10 30.18
C GLY A 372 17.67 -9.50 28.78
N LEU A 373 17.61 -8.18 28.69
CA LEU A 373 17.88 -7.42 27.45
C LEU A 373 19.37 -7.10 27.35
N PRO A 374 20.12 -7.73 26.44
CA PRO A 374 21.54 -7.45 26.25
C PRO A 374 21.77 -6.01 25.75
N ARG A 375 22.80 -5.37 26.27
CA ARG A 375 23.13 -3.98 25.92
C ARG A 375 23.43 -3.81 24.43
N TYR A 376 24.21 -4.73 23.83
CA TYR A 376 24.56 -4.64 22.40
C TYR A 376 23.31 -4.67 21.49
N ILE A 377 22.29 -5.47 21.80
CA ILE A 377 21.04 -5.52 21.04
C ILE A 377 20.31 -4.18 21.11
N TYR A 378 20.26 -3.58 22.31
CA TYR A 378 19.68 -2.25 22.45
C TYR A 378 20.42 -1.22 21.59
N GLU A 379 21.77 -1.23 21.63
CA GLU A 379 22.57 -0.27 20.86
C GLU A 379 22.42 -0.46 19.34
N GLU A 380 22.35 -1.69 18.85
CA GLU A 380 22.09 -1.97 17.43
C GLU A 380 20.71 -1.47 16.99
N VAL A 381 19.66 -1.78 17.73
CA VAL A 381 18.29 -1.35 17.40
C VAL A 381 18.18 0.17 17.52
N LYS A 382 18.83 0.78 18.52
CA LYS A 382 18.90 2.24 18.67
C LYS A 382 19.61 2.87 17.47
N LEU A 383 20.81 2.39 17.12
CA LEU A 383 21.58 2.88 15.99
C LEU A 383 20.75 2.84 14.69
N MET A 384 20.13 1.69 14.41
CA MET A 384 19.28 1.57 13.22
C MET A 384 18.07 2.52 13.25
N SER A 385 17.46 2.74 14.43
CA SER A 385 16.37 3.71 14.54
C SER A 385 16.80 5.15 14.23
N GLU A 386 18.04 5.52 14.61
CA GLU A 386 18.63 6.82 14.31
C GLU A 386 18.98 6.97 12.82
N ILE A 387 19.56 5.93 12.22
CA ILE A 387 19.91 5.89 10.79
C ILE A 387 18.64 5.92 9.93
N ASP A 388 17.67 5.06 10.25
CA ASP A 388 16.40 5.01 9.51
C ASP A 388 15.61 6.32 9.64
N TYR A 389 15.66 6.95 10.81
CA TYR A 389 15.06 8.27 10.99
C TYR A 389 15.77 9.32 10.12
N LYS A 390 17.09 9.38 10.16
CA LYS A 390 17.90 10.38 9.42
C LYS A 390 17.70 10.29 7.91
N PHE A 391 17.63 9.06 7.38
CA PHE A 391 17.51 8.79 5.95
C PHE A 391 16.13 8.25 5.56
N ALA A 392 15.09 8.58 6.33
CA ALA A 392 13.71 8.25 5.98
C ALA A 392 13.34 8.88 4.64
N GLU A 393 12.60 8.15 3.81
CA GLU A 393 11.98 8.74 2.62
C GLU A 393 10.97 9.80 3.04
N LYS A 394 10.87 10.88 2.27
CA LYS A 394 10.03 12.02 2.58
C LYS A 394 8.54 11.66 2.44
N PRO A 395 7.75 11.61 3.53
CA PRO A 395 6.33 11.36 3.42
C PRO A 395 5.61 12.60 2.87
N GLU A 396 4.57 12.38 2.04
CA GLU A 396 3.77 13.42 1.42
C GLU A 396 2.27 13.10 1.51
N GLY A 397 1.44 14.08 1.16
CA GLY A 397 -0.01 13.95 1.02
C GLY A 397 -0.69 13.38 2.26
N THR A 398 -1.70 12.54 2.04
CA THR A 398 -2.47 11.93 3.14
C THR A 398 -1.63 11.03 4.04
N SER A 399 -0.54 10.42 3.54
CA SER A 399 0.34 9.59 4.37
C SER A 399 1.04 10.42 5.46
N LEU A 400 1.44 11.65 5.14
CA LEU A 400 2.07 12.58 6.08
C LEU A 400 1.10 13.04 7.17
N VAL A 401 -0.07 13.57 6.76
CA VAL A 401 -1.03 14.17 7.70
C VAL A 401 -1.73 13.12 8.57
N ASN A 402 -1.98 11.89 8.07
CA ASN A 402 -2.58 10.80 8.84
C ASN A 402 -1.68 10.34 10.00
N VAL A 403 -0.37 10.30 9.76
CA VAL A 403 0.59 9.98 10.82
C VAL A 403 0.49 11.00 11.94
N PHE A 404 0.60 12.29 11.63
CA PHE A 404 0.63 13.33 12.67
C PHE A 404 -0.71 13.52 13.39
N SER A 405 -1.85 13.49 12.68
CA SER A 405 -3.16 13.57 13.34
C SER A 405 -3.37 12.41 14.32
N THR A 406 -2.88 11.21 13.98
CA THR A 406 -2.93 10.03 14.87
C THR A 406 -1.93 10.13 16.01
N LEU A 407 -0.68 10.56 15.76
CA LEU A 407 0.34 10.69 16.82
C LEU A 407 -0.07 11.72 17.89
N MET A 408 -0.69 12.84 17.50
CA MET A 408 -1.22 13.84 18.46
C MET A 408 -2.27 13.28 19.43
N MET A 409 -2.91 12.16 19.08
CA MET A 409 -3.83 11.44 19.96
C MET A 409 -3.09 10.71 21.09
N TYR A 410 -1.90 10.16 20.80
CA TYR A 410 -1.21 9.24 21.71
C TYR A 410 -0.01 9.83 22.42
N TYR A 411 0.62 10.86 21.83
CA TYR A 411 1.88 11.43 22.30
C TYR A 411 1.76 12.94 22.54
N PRO A 412 2.64 13.50 23.40
CA PRO A 412 2.74 14.95 23.56
C PRO A 412 3.06 15.62 22.21
N MET A 413 2.48 16.79 21.95
CA MET A 413 2.67 17.51 20.69
C MET A 413 4.12 17.97 20.45
N ARG A 414 4.92 18.10 21.51
CA ARG A 414 6.32 18.49 21.41
C ARG A 414 7.15 17.36 20.76
N LYS A 415 7.90 17.68 19.71
CA LYS A 415 8.79 16.74 19.00
C LYS A 415 8.12 15.48 18.45
N LEU A 416 6.87 15.58 17.97
CA LEU A 416 6.17 14.47 17.34
C LEU A 416 6.87 13.94 16.09
N GLU A 417 7.64 14.76 15.41
CA GLU A 417 8.45 14.43 14.24
C GLU A 417 9.68 13.58 14.57
N VAL A 418 10.09 13.51 15.84
CA VAL A 418 11.33 12.84 16.29
C VAL A 418 11.03 11.72 17.29
N ASP A 419 10.42 12.07 18.42
CA ASP A 419 10.33 11.23 19.62
C ASP A 419 9.68 9.85 19.40
N PRO A 420 8.67 9.67 18.51
CA PRO A 420 8.08 8.35 18.28
C PRO A 420 8.96 7.39 17.46
N TYR A 421 9.98 7.92 16.78
CA TYR A 421 10.80 7.16 15.81
C TYR A 421 12.15 6.74 16.36
N ILE A 422 12.73 7.51 17.29
CA ILE A 422 14.07 7.26 17.81
C ILE A 422 14.00 6.64 19.22
N ILE A 423 14.78 5.60 19.43
CA ILE A 423 14.93 4.97 20.75
C ILE A 423 15.98 5.74 21.53
N THR A 424 15.59 6.33 22.66
CA THR A 424 16.48 7.19 23.47
C THR A 424 16.72 6.70 24.89
N GLU A 425 15.93 5.73 25.37
CA GLU A 425 16.02 5.28 26.77
C GLU A 425 16.26 3.77 26.89
N PHE A 426 17.33 3.39 27.57
CA PHE A 426 17.57 2.00 27.97
C PHE A 426 16.83 1.69 29.28
N LYS A 427 15.73 0.93 29.22
CA LYS A 427 14.87 0.61 30.35
C LYS A 427 14.69 -0.90 30.55
N PRO A 428 15.76 -1.65 30.93
CA PRO A 428 15.70 -3.11 31.06
C PRO A 428 14.63 -3.59 32.05
N ARG A 429 14.36 -2.87 33.14
CA ARG A 429 13.31 -3.24 34.08
C ARG A 429 11.90 -3.20 33.47
N ILE A 430 11.63 -2.26 32.53
CA ILE A 430 10.35 -2.21 31.83
C ILE A 430 10.26 -3.36 30.83
N PHE A 431 11.33 -3.65 30.11
CA PHE A 431 11.43 -4.83 29.25
C PHE A 431 11.15 -6.11 30.03
N ASP A 432 11.78 -6.32 31.20
CA ASP A 432 11.54 -7.48 32.06
C ASP A 432 10.08 -7.55 32.53
N SER A 433 9.48 -6.44 32.94
CA SER A 433 8.06 -6.39 33.33
C SER A 433 7.13 -6.87 32.19
N MET A 434 7.40 -6.46 30.91
CA MET A 434 6.65 -6.95 29.77
C MET A 434 6.90 -8.44 29.54
N LEU A 435 8.17 -8.87 29.56
CA LEU A 435 8.57 -10.26 29.38
C LEU A 435 7.95 -11.21 30.42
N TYR A 436 7.90 -10.78 31.70
CA TYR A 436 7.27 -11.54 32.76
C TYR A 436 5.74 -11.60 32.66
N SER A 437 5.12 -10.69 31.87
CA SER A 437 3.68 -10.73 31.59
C SER A 437 3.32 -11.79 30.52
N LEU A 438 4.29 -12.29 29.75
CA LEU A 438 4.07 -13.32 28.73
C LEU A 438 4.03 -14.72 29.35
N THR A 439 2.96 -15.03 30.10
CA THR A 439 2.79 -16.30 30.82
C THR A 439 1.68 -17.14 30.16
N PRO A 440 1.68 -18.48 30.37
CA PRO A 440 0.62 -19.34 29.85
C PRO A 440 -0.79 -18.98 30.34
N GLU A 441 -0.90 -18.45 31.59
CA GLU A 441 -2.17 -18.02 32.19
C GLU A 441 -2.70 -16.72 31.59
N ASN A 442 -1.80 -15.90 31.04
CA ASN A 442 -2.13 -14.64 30.39
C ASN A 442 -2.24 -14.80 28.86
N MET A 443 -2.31 -16.04 28.35
CA MET A 443 -2.26 -16.32 26.92
C MET A 443 -3.62 -16.76 26.39
N LEU A 444 -4.00 -16.25 25.22
CA LEU A 444 -4.98 -16.84 24.32
C LEU A 444 -4.24 -17.45 23.13
N ALA A 445 -4.35 -18.77 22.95
CA ALA A 445 -3.87 -19.43 21.74
C ALA A 445 -4.99 -19.51 20.70
N ILE A 446 -4.76 -18.96 19.51
CA ILE A 446 -5.68 -18.97 18.39
C ILE A 446 -5.10 -19.88 17.32
N LEU A 447 -5.75 -21.03 17.09
CA LEU A 447 -5.38 -22.00 16.07
C LEU A 447 -6.35 -21.89 14.90
N ALA A 448 -5.92 -21.25 13.82
CA ALA A 448 -6.76 -21.07 12.64
C ALA A 448 -6.29 -22.00 11.51
N ALA A 449 -7.19 -22.87 11.05
CA ALA A 449 -6.96 -23.75 9.93
C ALA A 449 -8.30 -24.27 9.36
N ARG A 450 -8.27 -24.79 8.14
CA ARG A 450 -9.48 -25.29 7.46
C ARG A 450 -10.09 -26.53 8.14
N ASP A 451 -9.23 -27.42 8.65
CA ASP A 451 -9.64 -28.74 9.14
C ASP A 451 -9.64 -28.82 10.69
N VAL A 452 -10.01 -27.75 11.38
CA VAL A 452 -10.16 -27.77 12.86
C VAL A 452 -11.59 -28.15 13.25
N LYS A 453 -11.70 -28.84 14.39
CA LYS A 453 -13.01 -29.15 15.00
C LYS A 453 -13.55 -27.93 15.73
N THR A 454 -14.80 -27.61 15.50
CA THR A 454 -15.49 -26.43 16.01
C THR A 454 -16.84 -26.83 16.59
N THR A 455 -17.38 -26.03 17.51
CA THR A 455 -18.65 -26.31 18.23
C THR A 455 -19.65 -25.15 18.16
N GLU A 456 -19.20 -23.98 17.72
CA GLU A 456 -19.97 -22.74 17.71
C GLU A 456 -19.89 -22.06 16.36
N LYS A 457 -20.83 -21.17 16.05
CA LYS A 457 -20.83 -20.31 14.87
C LYS A 457 -20.95 -18.86 15.29
N GLU A 458 -20.02 -18.02 14.82
CA GLU A 458 -20.04 -16.59 15.05
C GLU A 458 -21.13 -15.92 14.15
N GLU A 459 -21.86 -14.98 14.71
CA GLU A 459 -23.12 -14.47 14.15
C GLU A 459 -22.96 -13.54 12.93
N TYR A 460 -21.86 -12.77 12.83
CA TYR A 460 -21.71 -11.75 11.78
C TYR A 460 -21.04 -12.30 10.52
N TYR A 461 -19.94 -13.03 10.67
CA TYR A 461 -19.19 -13.62 9.55
C TYR A 461 -19.54 -15.09 9.30
N GLY A 462 -20.43 -15.67 10.11
CA GLY A 462 -20.77 -17.09 10.02
C GLY A 462 -19.59 -18.03 10.28
N VAL A 463 -18.61 -17.60 11.06
CA VAL A 463 -17.37 -18.36 11.30
C VAL A 463 -17.58 -19.47 12.28
N GLU A 464 -17.28 -20.70 11.85
CA GLU A 464 -17.25 -21.85 12.76
C GLU A 464 -16.00 -21.75 13.66
N TYR A 465 -16.19 -21.85 14.98
CA TYR A 465 -15.11 -21.77 15.96
C TYR A 465 -15.40 -22.61 17.21
N SER A 466 -14.41 -22.76 18.07
CA SER A 466 -14.60 -23.23 19.44
C SER A 466 -13.64 -22.50 20.38
N LEU A 467 -14.11 -22.18 21.58
CA LEU A 467 -13.26 -21.66 22.68
C LEU A 467 -13.27 -22.70 23.80
N THR A 468 -12.14 -23.35 24.00
CA THR A 468 -11.98 -24.42 24.99
C THR A 468 -10.97 -24.08 26.08
N TYR A 469 -11.21 -24.57 27.26
CA TYR A 469 -10.34 -24.44 28.44
C TYR A 469 -9.80 -25.84 28.75
N SER A 470 -8.54 -26.08 28.49
CA SER A 470 -7.96 -27.41 28.65
C SER A 470 -7.17 -27.59 29.95
N ASN A 471 -6.68 -28.82 30.18
CA ASN A 471 -6.05 -29.25 31.40
C ASN A 471 -4.93 -28.32 31.91
N PRO A 472 -4.95 -27.88 33.18
CA PRO A 472 -3.91 -27.06 33.85
C PRO A 472 -2.50 -27.67 33.76
N LYS A 473 -2.35 -28.96 33.54
CA LYS A 473 -1.03 -29.63 33.40
C LYS A 473 -0.22 -29.02 32.25
N TRP A 474 -0.86 -28.58 31.13
CA TRP A 474 -0.16 -27.90 30.03
C TRP A 474 0.44 -26.57 30.49
N VAL A 475 -0.34 -25.77 31.19
CA VAL A 475 0.10 -24.46 31.74
C VAL A 475 1.29 -24.63 32.65
N LYS A 476 1.23 -25.59 33.61
CA LYS A 476 2.34 -25.94 34.52
C LYS A 476 3.58 -26.38 33.74
N ASN A 477 3.44 -27.22 32.73
CA ASN A 477 4.54 -27.74 31.93
C ASN A 477 5.23 -26.62 31.10
N TRP A 478 4.47 -25.68 30.53
CA TRP A 478 5.04 -24.56 29.80
C TRP A 478 5.69 -23.51 30.69
N ARG A 479 5.10 -23.22 31.85
CA ARG A 479 5.70 -22.34 32.88
C ARG A 479 7.07 -22.86 33.34
N ASN A 480 7.18 -24.16 33.53
CA ASN A 480 8.38 -24.83 34.05
C ASN A 480 9.32 -25.28 32.90
N SER A 481 9.10 -24.80 31.67
CA SER A 481 9.95 -25.17 30.54
C SER A 481 11.38 -24.71 30.77
N LYS A 482 12.35 -25.66 30.64
CA LYS A 482 13.77 -25.36 30.67
C LYS A 482 14.23 -24.84 29.32
N LYS A 483 15.23 -23.95 29.30
CA LYS A 483 15.86 -23.52 28.02
C LYS A 483 16.43 -24.71 27.25
N LEU A 484 16.53 -24.58 25.95
CA LEU A 484 17.19 -25.55 25.08
C LEU A 484 18.53 -25.01 24.64
N SER A 485 19.58 -25.85 24.64
CA SER A 485 20.92 -25.49 24.16
C SER A 485 20.95 -25.07 22.68
N ALA A 486 19.97 -25.53 21.90
CA ALA A 486 19.80 -25.16 20.50
C ALA A 486 19.24 -23.74 20.27
N LEU A 487 18.72 -23.10 21.30
CA LEU A 487 18.21 -21.73 21.29
C LEU A 487 19.28 -20.78 21.81
N LYS A 488 19.57 -19.74 21.05
CA LYS A 488 20.57 -18.71 21.36
C LYS A 488 20.02 -17.33 21.06
N LEU A 489 20.59 -16.32 21.70
CA LEU A 489 20.39 -14.92 21.31
C LEU A 489 21.05 -14.66 19.94
N PRO A 490 20.59 -13.65 19.20
CA PRO A 490 21.29 -13.18 18.00
C PRO A 490 22.73 -12.80 18.30
N GLU A 491 23.63 -13.08 17.39
CA GLU A 491 24.99 -12.53 17.42
C GLU A 491 24.96 -11.07 16.95
N PRO A 492 25.97 -10.25 17.25
CA PRO A 492 26.10 -8.89 16.70
C PRO A 492 25.97 -8.88 15.18
N ASN A 493 25.26 -7.88 14.64
CA ASN A 493 24.93 -7.83 13.22
C ASN A 493 26.12 -7.29 12.39
N PRO A 494 26.76 -8.11 11.54
CA PRO A 494 27.94 -7.68 10.77
C PRO A 494 27.59 -6.79 9.56
N PHE A 495 26.31 -6.56 9.28
CA PHE A 495 25.85 -5.80 8.11
C PHE A 495 25.44 -4.36 8.44
N LEU A 496 25.58 -3.94 9.70
CA LEU A 496 25.27 -2.54 10.06
C LEU A 496 26.10 -1.60 9.16
N PRO A 497 25.48 -0.54 8.61
CA PRO A 497 26.20 0.37 7.72
C PRO A 497 27.26 1.16 8.49
N GLU A 498 28.46 1.20 7.95
CA GLU A 498 29.62 1.93 8.50
C GLU A 498 29.84 3.25 7.77
N ASN A 499 29.59 3.28 6.44
CA ASN A 499 29.73 4.47 5.61
C ASN A 499 28.38 4.94 5.08
N LEU A 500 27.89 6.05 5.59
CA LEU A 500 26.66 6.72 5.21
C LEU A 500 26.91 8.02 4.42
N GLY A 501 28.07 8.17 3.81
CA GLY A 501 28.41 9.31 2.96
C GLY A 501 27.60 9.31 1.66
N VAL A 502 27.12 10.49 1.27
CA VAL A 502 26.50 10.70 -0.05
C VAL A 502 27.60 11.07 -1.04
N LEU A 503 27.67 10.34 -2.15
CA LEU A 503 28.67 10.56 -3.20
C LEU A 503 28.36 11.86 -3.96
N THR A 504 29.42 12.58 -4.37
CA THR A 504 29.30 13.70 -5.28
C THR A 504 28.69 13.21 -6.60
N PHE A 505 27.71 13.95 -7.12
CA PHE A 505 27.06 13.64 -8.38
C PHE A 505 28.03 13.80 -9.56
N GLU A 506 28.15 12.77 -10.40
CA GLU A 506 29.02 12.73 -11.59
C GLU A 506 28.22 12.45 -12.89
N GLY A 507 26.90 12.34 -12.79
CA GLY A 507 26.02 12.12 -13.94
C GLY A 507 25.74 13.39 -14.72
N THR A 508 24.77 13.31 -15.62
CA THR A 508 24.26 14.47 -16.34
C THR A 508 22.78 14.73 -16.06
N VAL A 509 22.39 16.00 -16.11
CA VAL A 509 21.00 16.45 -15.99
C VAL A 509 20.57 17.21 -17.24
N GLN A 510 19.27 17.25 -17.51
CA GLN A 510 18.70 18.00 -18.62
C GLN A 510 17.37 18.65 -18.25
N LEU A 511 17.07 19.76 -18.94
CA LEU A 511 15.75 20.36 -18.96
C LEU A 511 14.96 19.83 -20.16
N THR A 512 13.82 19.25 -19.89
CA THR A 512 12.89 18.78 -20.91
C THR A 512 11.69 19.73 -21.01
N HIS A 513 10.79 19.51 -21.98
CA HIS A 513 9.53 20.25 -22.01
C HIS A 513 8.74 20.05 -20.70
N GLN A 514 8.67 18.82 -20.18
CA GLN A 514 8.07 18.54 -18.87
C GLN A 514 8.71 19.37 -17.75
N SER A 515 10.04 19.53 -17.76
CA SER A 515 10.75 20.33 -16.75
C SER A 515 10.31 21.78 -16.77
N LEU A 516 10.25 22.40 -17.98
CA LEU A 516 9.86 23.81 -18.13
C LEU A 516 8.39 24.04 -17.73
N VAL A 517 7.49 23.13 -18.12
CA VAL A 517 6.08 23.22 -17.73
C VAL A 517 5.92 23.09 -16.22
N GLY A 518 6.66 22.16 -15.58
CA GLY A 518 6.63 22.01 -14.14
C GLY A 518 7.18 23.24 -13.39
N LEU A 519 8.27 23.84 -13.87
CA LEU A 519 8.82 25.09 -13.33
C LEU A 519 7.83 26.25 -13.46
N GLN A 520 7.09 26.33 -14.57
CA GLN A 520 6.04 27.32 -14.75
C GLN A 520 4.88 27.14 -13.76
N GLN A 521 4.46 25.91 -13.55
CA GLN A 521 3.39 25.62 -12.58
C GLN A 521 3.80 25.93 -11.14
N ASP A 522 5.05 25.70 -10.79
CA ASP A 522 5.59 26.06 -9.47
C ASP A 522 5.84 27.59 -9.33
N GLY A 523 5.32 28.40 -10.23
CA GLY A 523 5.32 29.86 -10.12
C GLY A 523 6.61 30.53 -10.59
N LEU A 524 7.50 29.82 -11.32
CA LEU A 524 8.71 30.45 -11.86
C LEU A 524 8.34 31.55 -12.86
N SER A 525 8.90 32.73 -12.68
CA SER A 525 8.57 33.92 -13.50
C SER A 525 8.84 33.66 -14.99
N SER A 526 8.04 34.29 -15.86
CA SER A 526 8.19 34.18 -17.32
C SER A 526 9.57 34.66 -17.78
N GLU A 527 10.18 35.62 -17.07
CA GLU A 527 11.53 36.10 -17.37
C GLU A 527 12.58 34.99 -17.19
N VAL A 528 12.57 34.34 -16.03
CA VAL A 528 13.50 33.25 -15.72
C VAL A 528 13.26 32.05 -16.63
N LEU A 529 12.00 31.69 -16.89
CA LEU A 529 11.64 30.63 -17.84
C LEU A 529 12.18 30.90 -19.25
N ASN A 530 12.12 32.13 -19.73
CA ASN A 530 12.63 32.50 -21.06
C ASN A 530 14.16 32.34 -21.16
N ARG A 531 14.90 32.52 -20.06
CA ARG A 531 16.35 32.24 -19.99
C ARG A 531 16.66 30.73 -19.97
N LEU A 532 15.78 29.92 -19.41
CA LEU A 532 15.93 28.46 -19.34
C LEU A 532 15.52 27.76 -20.65
N LYS A 533 14.56 28.30 -21.42
CA LYS A 533 14.06 27.68 -22.67
C LYS A 533 15.16 27.33 -23.68
N PRO A 534 16.17 28.19 -23.98
CA PRO A 534 17.25 27.87 -24.90
C PRO A 534 18.15 26.72 -24.46
N LEU A 535 18.10 26.37 -23.16
CA LEU A 535 18.88 25.29 -22.56
C LEU A 535 18.16 23.95 -22.64
N GLN A 536 16.91 23.94 -23.10
CA GLN A 536 16.10 22.71 -23.21
C GLN A 536 16.77 21.66 -24.11
N GLY A 537 16.84 20.42 -23.61
CA GLY A 537 17.40 19.27 -24.35
C GLY A 537 18.92 19.13 -24.26
N LYS A 538 19.63 20.14 -23.78
CA LYS A 538 21.09 20.06 -23.56
C LYS A 538 21.37 19.25 -22.28
N LEU A 539 22.52 18.56 -22.26
CA LEU A 539 23.04 17.83 -21.11
C LEU A 539 24.05 18.68 -20.35
N TRP A 540 23.92 18.67 -19.03
CA TRP A 540 24.75 19.44 -18.09
C TRP A 540 25.34 18.50 -17.04
N LYS A 541 26.61 18.67 -16.67
CA LYS A 541 27.28 17.86 -15.65
C LYS A 541 26.75 18.13 -14.22
N SER A 542 26.10 19.27 -14.00
CA SER A 542 25.49 19.60 -12.72
C SER A 542 24.41 20.66 -12.89
N LEU A 543 23.59 20.85 -11.85
CA LEU A 543 22.65 21.96 -11.81
C LEU A 543 23.37 23.32 -11.74
N ASP A 544 24.54 23.38 -11.14
CA ASP A 544 25.31 24.61 -11.04
C ASP A 544 25.88 25.04 -12.41
N GLU A 545 26.36 24.08 -13.22
CA GLU A 545 26.76 24.35 -14.60
C GLU A 545 25.61 24.87 -15.44
N LEU A 546 24.41 24.29 -15.27
CA LEU A 546 23.20 24.74 -15.96
C LEU A 546 22.82 26.15 -15.51
N LEU A 547 22.87 26.46 -14.21
CA LEU A 547 22.56 27.78 -13.65
C LEU A 547 23.53 28.85 -14.17
N THR A 548 24.83 28.57 -14.18
CA THR A 548 25.87 29.48 -14.67
C THR A 548 25.67 29.82 -16.17
N SER A 549 25.21 28.81 -16.94
CA SER A 549 25.01 28.98 -18.41
C SER A 549 23.78 29.81 -18.76
N ALA A 550 22.88 30.10 -17.84
CA ALA A 550 21.64 30.85 -18.08
C ALA A 550 21.77 32.38 -17.91
N GLU A 551 22.91 32.86 -17.44
CA GLU A 551 23.21 34.29 -17.25
C GLU A 551 22.08 35.06 -16.54
N PHE A 552 21.72 34.66 -15.29
CA PHE A 552 20.65 35.29 -14.52
C PHE A 552 21.02 36.69 -14.03
N LYS A 553 20.00 37.50 -13.78
CA LYS A 553 20.18 38.81 -13.17
C LYS A 553 20.68 38.69 -11.72
N PRO A 554 21.43 39.66 -11.21
CA PRO A 554 21.97 39.64 -9.84
C PRO A 554 20.92 39.46 -8.74
N GLU A 555 19.70 39.95 -8.94
CA GLU A 555 18.57 39.83 -8.01
C GLU A 555 17.87 38.46 -8.03
N THR A 556 18.28 37.57 -8.92
CA THR A 556 17.68 36.22 -8.99
C THR A 556 18.12 35.37 -7.80
N ASP A 557 17.15 34.85 -7.01
CA ASP A 557 17.46 33.89 -5.96
C ASP A 557 17.88 32.54 -6.59
N LEU A 558 19.19 32.40 -6.76
CA LEU A 558 19.77 31.17 -7.34
C LEU A 558 19.62 29.96 -6.44
N ALA A 559 19.52 30.14 -5.12
CA ALA A 559 19.34 29.02 -4.20
C ALA A 559 17.92 28.45 -4.33
N ALA A 560 16.89 29.29 -4.34
CA ALA A 560 15.53 28.88 -4.59
C ALA A 560 15.36 28.26 -6.00
N LEU A 561 15.98 28.87 -7.00
CA LEU A 561 15.95 28.36 -8.38
C LEU A 561 16.64 26.98 -8.49
N ARG A 562 17.76 26.79 -7.80
CA ARG A 562 18.47 25.49 -7.75
C ARG A 562 17.57 24.38 -7.20
N GLU A 563 16.82 24.66 -6.16
CA GLU A 563 15.88 23.66 -5.59
C GLU A 563 14.72 23.37 -6.54
N LEU A 564 14.17 24.37 -7.21
CA LEU A 564 13.16 24.16 -8.25
C LEU A 564 13.71 23.33 -9.42
N LEU A 565 14.93 23.63 -9.87
CA LEU A 565 15.61 22.86 -10.90
C LEU A 565 15.88 21.41 -10.44
N ARG A 566 16.30 21.20 -9.19
CA ARG A 566 16.46 19.87 -8.61
C ARG A 566 15.16 19.07 -8.65
N LYS A 567 14.03 19.72 -8.38
CA LYS A 567 12.70 19.13 -8.45
C LYS A 567 12.32 18.74 -9.90
N HIS A 568 12.62 19.57 -10.89
CA HIS A 568 12.08 19.45 -12.25
C HIS A 568 13.07 18.97 -13.31
N ALA A 569 14.37 19.22 -13.16
CA ALA A 569 15.36 18.65 -14.07
C ALA A 569 15.32 17.12 -14.03
N LEU A 570 15.58 16.51 -15.16
CA LEU A 570 15.64 15.05 -15.27
C LEU A 570 17.10 14.60 -15.36
N GLY A 571 17.46 13.59 -14.58
CA GLY A 571 18.71 12.87 -14.79
C GLY A 571 18.67 12.13 -16.12
N ASN A 572 19.83 11.96 -16.72
CA ASN A 572 20.00 11.25 -17.98
C ASN A 572 20.55 9.84 -17.69
N PRO A 573 19.72 8.79 -17.78
CA PRO A 573 20.21 7.42 -17.65
C PRO A 573 21.21 7.09 -18.76
N GLU A 574 22.34 6.52 -18.40
CA GLU A 574 23.36 6.08 -19.33
C GLU A 574 23.45 4.57 -19.45
N THR A 575 23.79 4.06 -20.63
CA THR A 575 24.09 2.66 -20.84
C THR A 575 25.55 2.44 -20.48
N ILE A 576 25.82 1.71 -19.39
CA ILE A 576 27.17 1.43 -18.91
C ILE A 576 27.70 0.08 -19.41
N GLN A 577 26.82 -0.78 -19.92
CA GLN A 577 27.14 -2.03 -20.60
C GLN A 577 26.06 -2.31 -21.65
N ASP A 578 26.48 -2.66 -22.86
CA ASP A 578 25.60 -3.12 -23.97
C ASP A 578 26.41 -4.10 -24.83
N ASP A 579 26.35 -5.37 -24.48
CA ASP A 579 27.08 -6.45 -25.13
C ASP A 579 26.18 -7.70 -25.33
N GLU A 580 26.72 -8.74 -25.87
CA GLU A 580 26.01 -10.01 -26.11
C GLU A 580 25.49 -10.72 -24.86
N PHE A 581 26.03 -10.38 -23.66
CA PHE A 581 25.67 -10.96 -22.38
C PHE A 581 24.68 -10.12 -21.59
N GLY A 582 24.61 -8.79 -21.84
CA GLY A 582 23.73 -7.96 -21.06
C GLY A 582 23.67 -6.51 -21.50
N LYS A 583 22.60 -5.88 -21.05
CA LYS A 583 22.39 -4.42 -21.16
C LYS A 583 22.11 -3.84 -19.79
N ILE A 584 22.99 -2.95 -19.33
CA ILE A 584 22.91 -2.34 -18.02
C ILE A 584 22.81 -0.83 -18.16
N TRP A 585 21.76 -0.28 -17.59
CA TRP A 585 21.53 1.14 -17.46
C TRP A 585 21.90 1.60 -16.04
N PHE A 586 22.37 2.83 -15.95
CA PHE A 586 22.73 3.45 -14.68
C PHE A 586 22.31 4.92 -14.66
N GLN A 587 21.88 5.39 -13.49
CA GLN A 587 21.73 6.79 -13.19
C GLN A 587 22.07 7.05 -11.74
N GLN A 588 23.03 7.92 -11.48
CA GLN A 588 23.33 8.38 -10.13
C GLN A 588 22.21 9.29 -9.61
N ASP A 589 21.89 9.19 -8.32
CA ASP A 589 20.91 10.08 -7.69
C ASP A 589 21.49 11.50 -7.50
N PHE A 590 20.69 12.50 -7.83
CA PHE A 590 20.95 13.92 -7.56
C PHE A 590 19.76 14.58 -6.84
N ARG A 591 18.69 13.84 -6.60
CA ARG A 591 17.41 14.38 -6.08
C ARG A 591 17.18 14.10 -4.61
N PHE A 592 17.47 12.88 -4.18
CA PHE A 592 17.14 12.43 -2.82
C PHE A 592 18.30 12.60 -1.85
N GLU A 593 19.53 12.61 -2.34
CA GLU A 593 20.77 12.82 -1.58
C GLU A 593 20.84 11.94 -0.31
N THR A 594 20.49 10.65 -0.48
CA THR A 594 20.53 9.65 0.58
C THR A 594 21.57 8.60 0.29
N PRO A 595 22.22 7.98 1.31
CA PRO A 595 23.21 6.91 1.10
C PRO A 595 22.53 5.59 0.72
N LYS A 596 21.46 5.67 -0.09
CA LYS A 596 20.65 4.52 -0.51
C LYS A 596 20.82 4.25 -2.00
N ALA A 597 20.71 2.99 -2.36
CA ALA A 597 20.80 2.54 -3.74
C ALA A 597 19.77 1.45 -4.03
N HIS A 598 19.44 1.29 -5.31
CA HIS A 598 18.55 0.27 -5.81
C HIS A 598 19.11 -0.32 -7.10
N LEU A 599 19.40 -1.63 -7.09
CA LEU A 599 19.87 -2.38 -8.25
C LEU A 599 18.83 -3.41 -8.62
N MET A 600 18.45 -3.44 -9.88
CA MET A 600 17.50 -4.41 -10.44
C MET A 600 18.14 -5.14 -11.59
N PHE A 601 18.10 -6.47 -11.57
CA PHE A 601 18.56 -7.31 -12.65
C PHE A 601 17.46 -8.28 -13.06
N ARG A 602 17.27 -8.44 -14.36
CA ARG A 602 16.45 -9.48 -14.95
C ARG A 602 17.33 -10.44 -15.72
N ILE A 603 17.34 -11.70 -15.31
CA ILE A 603 18.12 -12.76 -15.93
C ILE A 603 17.19 -13.52 -16.86
N HIS A 604 17.26 -13.25 -18.15
CA HIS A 604 16.54 -14.03 -19.17
C HIS A 604 17.12 -15.43 -19.25
N SER A 605 16.26 -16.43 -19.30
CA SER A 605 16.62 -17.83 -19.51
C SER A 605 15.54 -18.53 -20.33
N PRO A 606 15.91 -19.36 -21.31
CA PRO A 606 14.92 -20.06 -22.15
C PRO A 606 14.12 -21.10 -21.38
N HIS A 607 14.62 -21.51 -20.19
CA HIS A 607 13.99 -22.53 -19.37
C HIS A 607 12.89 -22.02 -18.46
N VAL A 608 12.85 -20.73 -18.12
CA VAL A 608 11.99 -20.21 -17.03
C VAL A 608 10.50 -20.36 -17.35
N TYR A 609 10.08 -20.08 -18.57
CA TYR A 609 8.65 -20.01 -18.94
C TYR A 609 8.34 -20.75 -20.26
N SER A 610 9.08 -21.80 -20.59
CA SER A 610 8.90 -22.55 -21.84
C SER A 610 7.63 -23.41 -21.83
N SER A 611 7.22 -23.91 -20.66
CA SER A 611 6.04 -24.75 -20.45
C SER A 611 5.42 -24.50 -19.07
N PRO A 612 4.16 -24.96 -18.81
CA PRO A 612 3.59 -24.92 -17.46
C PRO A 612 4.48 -25.60 -16.41
N ARG A 613 5.07 -26.75 -16.79
CA ARG A 613 6.00 -27.49 -15.94
C ARG A 613 7.22 -26.65 -15.58
N ASN A 614 7.84 -26.01 -16.56
CA ASN A 614 9.03 -25.18 -16.34
C ASN A 614 8.70 -23.92 -15.54
N ALA A 615 7.53 -23.31 -15.73
CA ALA A 615 7.07 -22.19 -14.91
C ALA A 615 6.94 -22.61 -13.42
N VAL A 616 6.41 -23.81 -13.14
CA VAL A 616 6.32 -24.34 -11.75
C VAL A 616 7.71 -24.69 -11.20
N LEU A 617 8.59 -25.30 -12.01
CA LEU A 617 9.97 -25.59 -11.61
C LEU A 617 10.74 -24.31 -11.25
N SER A 618 10.59 -23.24 -12.05
CA SER A 618 11.18 -21.92 -11.77
C SER A 618 10.71 -21.33 -10.45
N GLN A 619 9.41 -21.44 -10.17
CA GLN A 619 8.82 -20.96 -8.91
C GLN A 619 9.32 -21.77 -7.71
N LEU A 620 9.42 -23.11 -7.80
CA LEU A 620 9.96 -23.95 -6.75
C LEU A 620 11.46 -23.70 -6.52
N TYR A 621 12.19 -23.45 -7.61
CA TYR A 621 13.61 -23.09 -7.54
C TYR A 621 13.82 -21.76 -6.81
N THR A 622 13.10 -20.71 -7.19
CA THR A 622 13.23 -19.38 -6.51
C THR A 622 12.78 -19.44 -5.06
N ASP A 623 11.71 -20.18 -4.74
CA ASP A 623 11.29 -20.44 -3.34
C ASP A 623 12.43 -21.13 -2.55
N ALA A 624 13.11 -22.08 -3.15
CA ALA A 624 14.20 -22.83 -2.49
C ALA A 624 15.43 -21.96 -2.27
N VAL A 625 15.79 -21.11 -3.24
CA VAL A 625 16.89 -20.15 -3.08
C VAL A 625 16.57 -19.18 -1.94
N SER A 626 15.37 -18.62 -1.90
CA SER A 626 14.91 -17.70 -0.84
C SER A 626 14.93 -18.38 0.53
N GLU A 627 14.45 -19.64 0.64
CA GLU A 627 14.51 -20.41 1.89
C GLU A 627 15.96 -20.67 2.34
N GLY A 628 16.85 -20.98 1.40
CA GLY A 628 18.25 -21.21 1.70
C GLY A 628 19.05 -19.95 2.06
N LEU A 629 18.51 -18.78 1.81
CA LEU A 629 19.07 -17.47 2.20
C LEU A 629 18.43 -16.89 3.46
N ASN A 630 17.39 -17.51 4.03
CA ASN A 630 16.61 -16.90 5.10
C ASN A 630 17.43 -16.51 6.34
N GLU A 631 18.28 -17.42 6.86
CA GLU A 631 19.13 -17.14 8.03
C GLU A 631 20.16 -16.05 7.77
N PHE A 632 20.66 -15.93 6.53
CA PHE A 632 21.54 -14.85 6.09
C PHE A 632 20.78 -13.54 5.87
N GLY A 633 19.61 -13.59 5.24
CA GLY A 633 18.85 -12.42 4.82
C GLY A 633 18.27 -11.62 5.98
N TYR A 634 18.02 -12.25 7.12
CA TYR A 634 17.42 -11.56 8.25
C TYR A 634 18.34 -10.50 8.89
N PRO A 635 19.60 -10.76 9.26
CA PRO A 635 20.53 -9.72 9.69
C PRO A 635 20.73 -8.61 8.65
N VAL A 636 20.78 -8.98 7.35
CA VAL A 636 20.84 -8.04 6.24
C VAL A 636 19.65 -7.07 6.26
N SER A 637 18.42 -7.60 6.42
CA SER A 637 17.20 -6.77 6.51
C SER A 637 17.20 -5.87 7.74
N LEU A 638 17.68 -6.36 8.88
CA LEU A 638 17.80 -5.55 10.11
C LEU A 638 18.81 -4.40 9.98
N ALA A 639 19.75 -4.49 9.04
CA ALA A 639 20.71 -3.44 8.70
C ALA A 639 20.24 -2.50 7.58
N GLY A 640 18.94 -2.51 7.24
CA GLY A 640 18.36 -1.65 6.22
C GLY A 640 18.74 -2.03 4.78
N LEU A 641 19.20 -3.26 4.56
CA LEU A 641 19.45 -3.83 3.24
C LEU A 641 18.37 -4.84 2.89
N GLU A 642 17.96 -4.88 1.64
CA GLU A 642 16.96 -5.83 1.17
C GLU A 642 17.40 -6.50 -0.13
N TYR A 643 16.96 -7.74 -0.33
CA TYR A 643 17.02 -8.41 -1.63
C TYR A 643 15.71 -9.11 -1.95
N GLY A 644 15.38 -9.15 -3.23
CA GLY A 644 14.22 -9.86 -3.75
C GLY A 644 14.62 -10.85 -4.84
N ILE A 645 14.03 -12.04 -4.82
CA ILE A 645 14.22 -13.06 -5.86
C ILE A 645 12.83 -13.49 -6.32
N ASN A 646 12.45 -13.06 -7.50
CA ASN A 646 11.16 -13.35 -8.08
C ASN A 646 11.32 -13.94 -9.48
N VAL A 647 10.31 -14.65 -9.95
CA VAL A 647 10.28 -15.17 -11.32
C VAL A 647 9.01 -14.74 -12.02
N ASP A 648 9.17 -14.26 -13.24
CA ASP A 648 8.08 -13.97 -14.16
C ASP A 648 8.28 -14.72 -15.50
N LYS A 649 7.46 -14.39 -16.48
CA LYS A 649 7.54 -15.00 -17.81
C LYS A 649 8.78 -14.57 -18.62
N LYS A 650 9.43 -13.47 -18.26
CA LYS A 650 10.66 -13.00 -18.93
C LYS A 650 11.93 -13.64 -18.34
N GLY A 651 11.94 -13.94 -17.04
CA GLY A 651 13.13 -14.47 -16.40
C GLY A 651 13.07 -14.44 -14.89
N ILE A 652 14.24 -14.49 -14.26
CA ILE A 652 14.43 -14.31 -12.83
C ILE A 652 14.76 -12.85 -12.58
N ASN A 653 13.96 -12.20 -11.74
CA ASN A 653 14.18 -10.83 -11.33
C ASN A 653 14.89 -10.83 -9.97
N LEU A 654 16.01 -10.13 -9.88
CA LEU A 654 16.75 -9.85 -8.66
C LEU A 654 16.64 -8.37 -8.35
N THR A 655 16.35 -8.04 -7.13
CA THR A 655 16.37 -6.67 -6.62
C THR A 655 17.28 -6.60 -5.41
N PHE A 656 18.07 -5.53 -5.31
CA PHE A 656 18.91 -5.22 -4.16
C PHE A 656 18.69 -3.76 -3.82
N SER A 657 18.41 -3.44 -2.58
CA SER A 657 18.11 -2.07 -2.15
C SER A 657 18.53 -1.81 -0.71
N GLY A 658 18.63 -0.55 -0.35
CA GLY A 658 18.99 -0.09 0.99
C GLY A 658 20.27 0.73 0.99
N TYR A 659 20.99 0.74 2.12
CA TYR A 659 22.23 1.51 2.26
C TYR A 659 23.32 0.99 1.31
N SER A 660 23.94 1.90 0.55
CA SER A 660 24.85 1.54 -0.55
C SER A 660 26.16 0.89 -0.09
N ASP A 661 26.55 1.10 1.16
CA ASP A 661 27.83 0.65 1.76
C ASP A 661 28.12 -0.87 1.58
N ARG A 662 27.13 -1.72 1.87
CA ARG A 662 27.26 -3.19 1.83
C ARG A 662 26.56 -3.86 0.64
N ILE A 663 26.08 -3.11 -0.36
CA ILE A 663 25.24 -3.65 -1.42
C ILE A 663 25.98 -4.64 -2.35
N GLN A 664 27.26 -4.42 -2.61
CA GLN A 664 28.09 -5.34 -3.41
C GLN A 664 28.28 -6.70 -2.75
N GLU A 665 28.53 -6.71 -1.43
CA GLU A 665 28.64 -7.95 -0.66
C GLU A 665 27.33 -8.75 -0.72
N LEU A 666 26.19 -8.07 -0.60
CA LEU A 666 24.87 -8.67 -0.75
C LEU A 666 24.68 -9.31 -2.14
N VAL A 667 25.01 -8.59 -3.22
CA VAL A 667 24.94 -9.12 -4.60
C VAL A 667 25.79 -10.38 -4.75
N LYS A 668 27.04 -10.36 -4.28
CA LYS A 668 27.98 -11.49 -4.34
C LYS A 668 27.43 -12.74 -3.62
N LYS A 669 26.85 -12.54 -2.44
CA LYS A 669 26.29 -13.63 -1.62
C LYS A 669 25.06 -14.25 -2.27
N VAL A 670 24.12 -13.43 -2.75
CA VAL A 670 22.91 -13.90 -3.42
C VAL A 670 23.26 -14.60 -4.74
N ALA A 671 24.13 -14.01 -5.56
CA ALA A 671 24.58 -14.60 -6.83
C ALA A 671 25.24 -15.99 -6.62
N GLY A 672 26.07 -16.12 -5.59
CA GLY A 672 26.69 -17.40 -5.24
C GLY A 672 25.65 -18.46 -4.87
N ARG A 673 24.58 -18.08 -4.15
CA ARG A 673 23.53 -19.01 -3.74
C ARG A 673 22.64 -19.48 -4.90
N LEU A 674 22.37 -18.61 -5.87
CA LEU A 674 21.60 -18.96 -7.07
C LEU A 674 22.20 -20.18 -7.79
N LYS A 675 23.52 -20.23 -7.95
CA LYS A 675 24.20 -21.32 -8.67
C LYS A 675 24.39 -22.58 -7.84
N THR A 676 24.59 -22.46 -6.53
CA THR A 676 25.02 -23.57 -5.66
C THR A 676 23.91 -24.25 -4.89
N ILE A 677 22.65 -23.84 -5.10
CA ILE A 677 21.52 -24.41 -4.36
C ILE A 677 21.34 -25.90 -4.65
N THR A 678 21.31 -26.70 -3.59
CA THR A 678 20.87 -28.09 -3.61
C THR A 678 19.71 -28.23 -2.63
N ILE A 679 18.61 -28.79 -3.09
CA ILE A 679 17.35 -28.89 -2.33
C ILE A 679 17.27 -30.27 -1.72
N ASP A 680 17.10 -30.36 -0.40
CA ASP A 680 16.82 -31.61 0.30
C ASP A 680 15.34 -32.01 0.22
N LYS A 681 15.06 -33.29 0.52
CA LYS A 681 13.69 -33.84 0.43
C LYS A 681 12.68 -33.13 1.33
N LYS A 682 13.09 -32.72 2.52
CA LYS A 682 12.21 -32.05 3.49
C LYS A 682 11.83 -30.63 3.01
N THR A 683 12.82 -29.85 2.60
CA THR A 683 12.61 -28.50 2.05
C THR A 683 11.74 -28.56 0.81
N PHE A 684 12.04 -29.47 -0.13
CA PHE A 684 11.23 -29.69 -1.33
C PHE A 684 9.76 -29.95 -0.99
N ASN A 685 9.48 -30.91 -0.09
CA ASN A 685 8.10 -31.26 0.27
C ASN A 685 7.34 -30.08 0.91
N THR A 686 8.02 -29.29 1.74
CA THR A 686 7.44 -28.11 2.38
C THR A 686 7.10 -27.03 1.34
N LEU A 687 8.02 -26.73 0.43
CA LEU A 687 7.83 -25.72 -0.61
C LEU A 687 6.78 -26.15 -1.64
N LYS A 688 6.80 -27.44 -2.06
CA LYS A 688 5.80 -28.01 -2.97
C LYS A 688 4.39 -27.92 -2.38
N GLU A 689 4.22 -28.28 -1.10
CA GLU A 689 2.93 -28.17 -0.40
C GLU A 689 2.46 -26.71 -0.30
N ALA A 690 3.36 -25.80 0.10
CA ALA A 690 3.04 -24.38 0.20
C ALA A 690 2.65 -23.74 -1.15
N ARG A 691 3.31 -24.15 -2.24
CA ARG A 691 3.02 -23.68 -3.58
C ARG A 691 1.67 -24.23 -4.10
N LEU A 692 1.42 -25.52 -3.91
CA LEU A 692 0.14 -26.16 -4.26
C LEU A 692 -1.02 -25.49 -3.52
N ARG A 693 -0.85 -25.22 -2.25
CA ARG A 693 -1.84 -24.50 -1.43
C ARG A 693 -2.12 -23.09 -1.96
N ARG A 694 -1.10 -22.34 -2.40
CA ARG A 694 -1.30 -21.04 -3.05
C ARG A 694 -2.16 -21.14 -4.31
N TYR A 695 -1.94 -22.16 -5.15
CA TYR A 695 -2.75 -22.36 -6.36
C TYR A 695 -4.21 -22.66 -6.01
N ARG A 696 -4.47 -23.51 -5.03
CA ARG A 696 -5.83 -23.82 -4.55
C ARG A 696 -6.54 -22.61 -3.95
N ASN A 697 -5.81 -21.79 -3.19
CA ASN A 697 -6.36 -20.61 -2.56
C ASN A 697 -6.75 -19.51 -3.57
N PHE A 698 -6.28 -19.58 -4.80
CA PHE A 698 -6.72 -18.68 -5.88
C PHE A 698 -8.24 -18.70 -6.06
N HIS A 699 -8.90 -19.83 -5.94
CA HIS A 699 -10.34 -19.98 -6.12
C HIS A 699 -11.19 -19.26 -5.05
N PHE A 700 -10.57 -18.84 -3.96
CA PHE A 700 -11.19 -18.08 -2.87
C PHE A 700 -10.79 -16.60 -2.86
N GLN A 701 -10.17 -16.10 -3.93
CA GLN A 701 -9.91 -14.69 -4.13
C GLN A 701 -11.22 -13.96 -4.49
N GLN A 702 -11.21 -12.63 -4.33
CA GLN A 702 -12.33 -11.78 -4.73
C GLN A 702 -12.65 -11.96 -6.23
N PRO A 703 -13.94 -11.94 -6.62
CA PRO A 703 -14.34 -12.14 -8.01
C PRO A 703 -13.64 -11.21 -9.00
N TYR A 704 -13.53 -9.91 -8.69
CA TYR A 704 -12.84 -8.96 -9.58
C TYR A 704 -11.35 -9.31 -9.76
N GLN A 705 -10.67 -9.80 -8.73
CA GLN A 705 -9.26 -10.22 -8.84
C GLN A 705 -9.09 -11.44 -9.77
N GLN A 706 -10.03 -12.39 -9.69
CA GLN A 706 -10.05 -13.50 -10.62
C GLN A 706 -10.39 -13.05 -12.05
N ALA A 707 -11.29 -12.07 -12.22
CA ALA A 707 -11.57 -11.49 -13.53
C ALA A 707 -10.30 -10.87 -14.16
N PHE A 708 -9.52 -10.09 -13.43
CA PHE A 708 -8.24 -9.56 -13.91
C PHE A 708 -7.24 -10.65 -14.29
N TYR A 709 -7.22 -11.73 -13.54
CA TYR A 709 -6.38 -12.87 -13.87
C TYR A 709 -6.82 -13.50 -15.21
N PHE A 710 -8.12 -13.74 -15.43
CA PHE A 710 -8.64 -14.31 -16.68
C PHE A 710 -8.52 -13.35 -17.86
N ARG A 711 -8.72 -12.04 -17.63
CA ARG A 711 -8.40 -11.00 -18.62
C ARG A 711 -6.96 -11.16 -19.14
N SER A 712 -6.02 -11.20 -18.23
CA SER A 712 -4.61 -11.38 -18.57
C SER A 712 -4.34 -12.74 -19.22
N LEU A 713 -5.01 -13.82 -18.79
CA LEU A 713 -4.87 -15.15 -19.38
C LEU A 713 -5.39 -15.21 -20.80
N LEU A 714 -6.47 -14.50 -21.12
CA LEU A 714 -7.08 -14.44 -22.46
C LEU A 714 -6.31 -13.51 -23.41
N LEU A 715 -5.94 -12.33 -22.95
CA LEU A 715 -5.36 -11.30 -23.82
C LEU A 715 -3.84 -11.41 -24.01
N GLU A 716 -3.08 -11.93 -23.03
CA GLU A 716 -1.64 -12.05 -23.20
C GLU A 716 -1.28 -13.31 -24.02
N GLY A 717 -0.31 -13.18 -24.93
CA GLY A 717 0.07 -14.23 -25.88
C GLY A 717 0.45 -15.54 -25.20
N LYS A 718 1.58 -15.56 -24.49
CA LYS A 718 2.03 -16.74 -23.76
C LYS A 718 1.77 -16.55 -22.26
N LYS A 719 0.71 -17.14 -21.77
CA LYS A 719 0.39 -17.22 -20.34
C LYS A 719 -0.28 -18.54 -20.04
N PHE A 720 0.23 -19.27 -19.04
CA PHE A 720 -0.31 -20.54 -18.58
C PHE A 720 -1.31 -20.33 -17.44
N SER A 721 -2.28 -21.24 -17.32
CA SER A 721 -3.30 -21.12 -16.29
C SER A 721 -2.81 -21.66 -14.94
N ILE A 722 -3.43 -21.16 -13.86
CA ILE A 722 -3.16 -21.64 -12.51
C ILE A 722 -3.61 -23.10 -12.35
N MET A 723 -4.61 -23.55 -13.14
CA MET A 723 -5.05 -24.92 -13.21
C MET A 723 -3.97 -25.83 -13.82
N ASP A 724 -3.24 -25.33 -14.85
CA ASP A 724 -2.09 -26.03 -15.41
C ASP A 724 -0.97 -26.18 -14.38
N TYR A 725 -0.71 -25.10 -13.61
CA TYR A 725 0.27 -25.14 -12.54
C TYR A 725 -0.11 -26.15 -11.44
N GLU A 726 -1.40 -26.17 -11.03
CA GLU A 726 -1.89 -27.15 -10.04
C GLU A 726 -1.77 -28.58 -10.53
N LYS A 727 -2.00 -28.83 -11.81
CA LYS A 727 -1.83 -30.13 -12.44
C LYS A 727 -0.35 -30.56 -12.49
N GLU A 728 0.52 -29.65 -12.91
CA GLU A 728 1.95 -29.96 -13.08
C GLU A 728 2.69 -30.11 -11.76
N ILE A 729 2.41 -29.29 -10.75
CA ILE A 729 3.13 -29.38 -9.47
C ILE A 729 2.93 -30.74 -8.79
N LYS A 730 1.79 -31.38 -8.98
CA LYS A 730 1.52 -32.74 -8.43
C LYS A 730 2.51 -33.76 -8.96
N LYS A 731 2.96 -33.63 -10.23
CA LYS A 731 3.85 -34.55 -10.94
C LYS A 731 5.35 -34.27 -10.68
N ILE A 732 5.72 -33.05 -10.26
CA ILE A 732 7.11 -32.67 -10.04
C ILE A 732 7.72 -33.42 -8.85
N ARG A 733 8.91 -33.96 -9.04
CA ARG A 733 9.72 -34.66 -8.03
C ARG A 733 10.96 -33.86 -7.67
N LEU A 734 11.61 -34.16 -6.56
CA LEU A 734 12.84 -33.52 -6.09
C LEU A 734 13.94 -33.50 -7.15
N HIS A 735 14.14 -34.65 -7.84
CA HIS A 735 15.13 -34.75 -8.93
C HIS A 735 14.90 -33.70 -10.03
N ASP A 736 13.63 -33.46 -10.40
CA ASP A 736 13.29 -32.50 -11.46
C ASP A 736 13.73 -31.08 -11.11
N VAL A 737 13.52 -30.66 -9.85
CA VAL A 737 13.90 -29.32 -9.38
C VAL A 737 15.43 -29.19 -9.29
N ASN A 738 16.12 -30.19 -8.78
CA ASN A 738 17.59 -30.19 -8.72
C ASN A 738 18.24 -30.23 -10.11
N LYS A 739 17.67 -30.98 -11.07
CA LYS A 739 18.12 -30.95 -12.48
C LYS A 739 17.86 -29.57 -13.11
N PHE A 740 16.68 -28.99 -12.86
CA PHE A 740 16.35 -27.66 -13.35
C PHE A 740 17.30 -26.58 -12.80
N ALA A 741 17.62 -26.61 -11.50
CA ALA A 741 18.54 -25.68 -10.86
C ALA A 741 19.95 -25.71 -11.48
N LYS A 742 20.42 -26.87 -11.97
CA LYS A 742 21.71 -26.97 -12.66
C LYS A 742 21.72 -26.33 -14.04
N ASN A 743 20.58 -26.34 -14.75
CA ASN A 743 20.50 -25.98 -16.16
C ASN A 743 19.88 -24.62 -16.43
N ILE A 744 19.24 -23.99 -15.41
CA ILE A 744 18.48 -22.74 -15.59
C ILE A 744 19.33 -21.59 -16.15
N TYR A 745 20.65 -21.63 -15.94
CA TYR A 745 21.61 -20.60 -16.37
C TYR A 745 22.56 -21.08 -17.49
N ASP A 746 22.23 -22.17 -18.23
CA ASP A 746 23.07 -22.63 -19.32
C ASP A 746 23.16 -21.63 -20.47
N ARG A 747 22.10 -20.84 -20.69
CA ARG A 747 22.06 -19.68 -21.59
C ARG A 747 21.34 -18.54 -20.87
N LEU A 748 21.94 -17.34 -20.90
CA LEU A 748 21.37 -16.19 -20.25
C LEU A 748 21.67 -14.87 -20.98
N PHE A 749 20.84 -13.87 -20.69
CA PHE A 749 21.08 -12.45 -20.98
C PHE A 749 20.61 -11.64 -19.77
N ILE A 750 21.40 -10.65 -19.35
CA ILE A 750 21.13 -9.87 -18.15
C ILE A 750 20.70 -8.46 -18.55
N GLU A 751 19.45 -8.09 -18.24
CA GLU A 751 19.01 -6.69 -18.22
C GLU A 751 19.21 -6.14 -16.81
N GLY A 752 19.79 -4.94 -16.68
CA GLY A 752 19.98 -4.31 -15.38
C GLY A 752 19.73 -2.81 -15.38
N PHE A 753 19.22 -2.29 -14.28
CA PHE A 753 19.12 -0.85 -14.01
C PHE A 753 19.54 -0.59 -12.56
N ALA A 754 20.44 0.38 -12.38
CA ALA A 754 20.82 0.84 -11.05
C ALA A 754 20.57 2.32 -10.89
N TYR A 755 20.06 2.71 -9.71
CA TYR A 755 19.77 4.09 -9.34
C TYR A 755 20.18 4.34 -7.88
N GLY A 756 20.70 5.50 -7.58
CA GLY A 756 20.97 5.93 -6.20
C GLY A 756 22.42 6.34 -5.95
N ASN A 757 22.85 6.15 -4.71
CA ASN A 757 24.17 6.54 -4.21
C ASN A 757 25.24 5.51 -4.63
N LEU A 758 25.59 5.46 -5.91
CA LEU A 758 26.52 4.51 -6.51
C LEU A 758 27.41 5.18 -7.55
N ARG A 759 28.53 4.54 -7.85
CA ARG A 759 29.37 4.81 -9.02
C ARG A 759 29.06 3.80 -10.13
N ALA A 760 29.26 4.18 -11.38
CA ALA A 760 29.07 3.28 -12.52
C ALA A 760 29.91 2.01 -12.42
N GLU A 761 31.17 2.13 -11.92
CA GLU A 761 32.08 1.01 -11.66
C GLU A 761 31.49 -0.01 -10.70
N THR A 762 30.86 0.44 -9.62
CA THR A 762 30.19 -0.44 -8.64
C THR A 762 29.11 -1.30 -9.30
N VAL A 763 28.37 -0.70 -10.22
CA VAL A 763 27.30 -1.39 -10.94
C VAL A 763 27.85 -2.37 -11.98
N ARG A 764 28.89 -1.98 -12.72
CA ARG A 764 29.60 -2.89 -13.65
C ARG A 764 30.16 -4.11 -12.92
N GLU A 765 30.78 -3.90 -11.77
CA GLU A 765 31.32 -5.00 -10.95
C GLU A 765 30.20 -5.91 -10.43
N ALA A 766 29.07 -5.35 -9.99
CA ALA A 766 27.92 -6.15 -9.57
C ALA A 766 27.35 -7.01 -10.72
N ALA A 767 27.25 -6.46 -11.94
CA ALA A 767 26.83 -7.20 -13.13
C ALA A 767 27.85 -8.29 -13.51
N LYS A 768 29.15 -7.98 -13.45
CA LYS A 768 30.24 -8.92 -13.69
C LYS A 768 30.21 -10.09 -12.69
N VAL A 769 30.05 -9.80 -11.40
CA VAL A 769 29.92 -10.82 -10.34
C VAL A 769 28.72 -11.74 -10.61
N LEU A 770 27.57 -11.19 -11.00
CA LEU A 770 26.41 -11.99 -11.38
C LEU A 770 26.73 -12.92 -12.55
N ARG A 771 27.34 -12.38 -13.60
CA ARG A 771 27.72 -13.15 -14.80
C ARG A 771 28.69 -14.27 -14.45
N GLU A 772 29.78 -13.98 -13.74
CA GLU A 772 30.81 -14.96 -13.37
C GLU A 772 30.25 -16.07 -12.47
N LYS A 773 29.42 -15.72 -11.49
CA LYS A 773 28.81 -16.70 -10.58
C LYS A 773 27.78 -17.59 -11.27
N LEU A 774 26.97 -17.03 -12.15
CA LEU A 774 25.95 -17.80 -12.89
C LEU A 774 26.55 -18.59 -14.03
N GLY A 775 27.58 -18.06 -14.73
CA GLY A 775 28.17 -18.66 -15.93
C GLY A 775 27.15 -18.63 -17.09
N GLY A 776 27.24 -19.67 -17.93
CA GLY A 776 26.30 -19.83 -19.03
C GLY A 776 26.76 -19.21 -20.35
N LYS A 777 26.15 -19.68 -21.45
CA LYS A 777 26.37 -19.18 -22.82
C LYS A 777 25.42 -18.02 -23.09
N ILE A 778 25.68 -17.30 -24.18
CA ILE A 778 24.84 -16.20 -24.66
C ILE A 778 23.43 -16.72 -24.98
N LEU A 779 22.41 -15.97 -24.58
CA LEU A 779 21.02 -16.14 -25.03
C LEU A 779 20.74 -15.19 -26.19
N PRO A 780 20.62 -15.66 -27.42
CA PRO A 780 20.29 -14.82 -28.58
C PRO A 780 18.97 -14.07 -28.37
N GLU A 781 18.85 -12.86 -28.93
CA GLU A 781 17.67 -12.00 -28.77
C GLU A 781 16.38 -12.68 -29.23
N VAL A 782 16.42 -13.41 -30.35
CA VAL A 782 15.26 -14.17 -30.88
C VAL A 782 14.69 -15.19 -29.88
N ASN A 783 15.47 -15.62 -28.91
CA ASN A 783 15.06 -16.57 -27.87
C ASN A 783 14.65 -15.90 -26.55
N ARG A 784 14.69 -14.56 -26.49
CA ARG A 784 14.23 -13.81 -25.32
C ARG A 784 12.70 -13.70 -25.36
N PHE A 785 12.06 -13.81 -24.21
CA PHE A 785 10.61 -13.66 -24.11
C PHE A 785 10.22 -12.18 -24.12
N LEU A 786 9.63 -11.70 -25.20
CA LEU A 786 9.23 -10.29 -25.33
C LEU A 786 7.78 -10.03 -24.87
N GLY A 787 6.91 -11.04 -24.97
CA GLY A 787 5.49 -10.94 -24.63
C GLY A 787 4.68 -10.22 -25.71
N SER A 788 3.44 -10.66 -25.91
CA SER A 788 2.51 -10.10 -26.89
C SER A 788 1.11 -9.95 -26.31
N VAL A 789 0.25 -9.15 -26.94
CA VAL A 789 -1.16 -8.96 -26.58
C VAL A 789 -2.03 -9.24 -27.79
N ARG A 790 -3.09 -10.02 -27.59
CA ARG A 790 -4.11 -10.28 -28.61
C ARG A 790 -4.92 -9.03 -28.86
N GLN A 791 -5.09 -8.69 -30.11
CA GLN A 791 -5.99 -7.64 -30.53
C GLN A 791 -7.34 -8.26 -30.91
N LEU A 792 -8.39 -7.85 -30.24
CA LEU A 792 -9.75 -8.28 -30.53
C LEU A 792 -10.26 -7.64 -31.84
N PRO A 793 -11.16 -8.32 -32.57
CA PRO A 793 -11.77 -7.73 -33.75
C PRO A 793 -12.69 -6.56 -33.39
N GLN A 794 -12.70 -5.54 -34.22
CA GLN A 794 -13.54 -4.36 -34.05
C GLN A 794 -15.03 -4.70 -34.24
N GLY A 795 -15.88 -4.09 -33.44
CA GLY A 795 -17.33 -4.33 -33.47
C GLY A 795 -17.76 -5.65 -32.87
N LYS A 796 -16.83 -6.40 -32.22
CA LYS A 796 -17.16 -7.67 -31.59
C LYS A 796 -16.95 -7.63 -30.08
N SER A 797 -17.89 -8.28 -29.37
CA SER A 797 -17.82 -8.51 -27.93
C SER A 797 -17.62 -10.00 -27.67
N HIS A 798 -16.71 -10.32 -26.75
CA HIS A 798 -16.44 -11.69 -26.31
C HIS A 798 -16.70 -11.80 -24.81
N THR A 799 -17.45 -12.83 -24.39
CA THR A 799 -17.81 -13.03 -22.99
C THR A 799 -17.21 -14.30 -22.43
N PHE A 800 -16.50 -14.18 -21.32
CA PHE A 800 -16.01 -15.29 -20.52
C PHE A 800 -16.77 -15.32 -19.18
N THR A 801 -17.43 -16.45 -18.92
CA THR A 801 -18.21 -16.63 -17.68
C THR A 801 -17.58 -17.71 -16.79
N ARG A 802 -17.58 -17.45 -15.49
CA ARG A 802 -17.11 -18.41 -14.48
C ARG A 802 -17.93 -18.35 -13.20
N LYS A 803 -18.36 -19.50 -12.70
CA LYS A 803 -18.99 -19.65 -11.38
C LYS A 803 -17.92 -19.57 -10.30
N MET A 804 -18.16 -18.76 -9.29
CA MET A 804 -17.26 -18.50 -8.17
C MET A 804 -17.52 -19.43 -6.99
N GLN A 805 -16.54 -19.53 -6.09
CA GLN A 805 -16.68 -20.23 -4.81
C GLN A 805 -17.05 -19.30 -3.65
N VAL A 806 -17.14 -18.00 -3.93
CA VAL A 806 -17.54 -16.95 -2.99
C VAL A 806 -18.91 -16.40 -3.40
N GLU A 807 -19.55 -15.68 -2.50
CA GLU A 807 -20.95 -15.23 -2.68
C GLU A 807 -21.09 -14.11 -3.73
N ASN A 808 -20.16 -13.15 -3.70
CA ASN A 808 -20.23 -11.98 -4.59
C ASN A 808 -20.04 -12.34 -6.07
N SER A 809 -20.76 -11.61 -6.92
CA SER A 809 -20.52 -11.56 -8.37
C SER A 809 -19.60 -10.38 -8.73
N ALA A 810 -18.88 -10.47 -9.85
CA ALA A 810 -18.20 -9.32 -10.44
C ALA A 810 -18.32 -9.32 -11.96
N LEU A 811 -18.52 -8.13 -12.50
CA LEU A 811 -18.38 -7.81 -13.91
C LEU A 811 -17.08 -7.02 -14.10
N VAL A 812 -16.24 -7.45 -15.04
CA VAL A 812 -15.09 -6.67 -15.52
C VAL A 812 -15.16 -6.61 -17.03
N THR A 813 -15.24 -5.40 -17.58
CA THR A 813 -15.27 -5.17 -19.01
C THR A 813 -14.02 -4.44 -19.46
N ASP A 814 -13.29 -5.01 -20.43
CA ASP A 814 -12.11 -4.42 -21.06
C ASP A 814 -12.45 -3.99 -22.50
N VAL A 815 -12.25 -2.72 -22.81
CA VAL A 815 -12.42 -2.16 -24.14
C VAL A 815 -11.06 -1.76 -24.71
N GLN A 816 -10.53 -2.56 -25.64
CA GLN A 816 -9.28 -2.24 -26.32
C GLN A 816 -9.51 -1.11 -27.34
N VAL A 817 -8.73 -0.04 -27.21
CA VAL A 817 -8.86 1.14 -28.09
C VAL A 817 -7.84 1.07 -29.23
N GLY A 818 -6.57 0.85 -28.94
CA GLY A 818 -5.57 0.78 -30.01
C GLY A 818 -4.13 0.80 -29.51
N GLN A 819 -3.20 0.89 -30.46
CA GLN A 819 -1.77 1.01 -30.12
C GLN A 819 -1.48 2.36 -29.45
N ARG A 820 -0.58 2.33 -28.50
CA ARG A 820 -0.19 3.51 -27.72
C ARG A 820 0.47 4.56 -28.61
N SER A 821 -0.11 5.75 -28.63
CA SER A 821 0.51 6.98 -29.10
C SER A 821 0.33 8.09 -28.05
N PRO A 822 1.19 9.12 -28.05
CA PRO A 822 1.05 10.22 -27.10
C PRO A 822 -0.33 10.89 -27.14
N LYS A 823 -0.87 11.12 -28.35
CA LYS A 823 -2.17 11.76 -28.57
C LYS A 823 -3.33 10.88 -28.08
N LEU A 824 -3.34 9.60 -28.44
CA LEU A 824 -4.39 8.67 -28.01
C LEU A 824 -4.37 8.47 -26.49
N GLN A 825 -3.17 8.39 -25.89
CA GLN A 825 -3.04 8.28 -24.44
C GLN A 825 -3.55 9.54 -23.74
N ALA A 826 -3.24 10.74 -24.23
CA ALA A 826 -3.73 11.99 -23.68
C ALA A 826 -5.26 12.08 -23.75
N ALA A 827 -5.86 11.71 -24.90
CA ALA A 827 -7.31 11.69 -25.08
C ALA A 827 -8.01 10.71 -24.11
N LEU A 828 -7.46 9.49 -23.93
CA LEU A 828 -8.02 8.52 -22.99
C LEU A 828 -7.86 8.96 -21.53
N MET A 829 -6.80 9.67 -21.16
CA MET A 829 -6.66 10.24 -19.82
C MET A 829 -7.71 11.32 -19.53
N VAL A 830 -8.06 12.14 -20.54
CA VAL A 830 -9.13 13.13 -20.44
C VAL A 830 -10.48 12.43 -20.28
N ILE A 831 -10.79 11.45 -21.13
CA ILE A 831 -12.04 10.68 -21.07
C ILE A 831 -12.17 9.98 -19.70
N ASP A 832 -11.12 9.38 -19.19
CA ASP A 832 -11.08 8.68 -17.91
C ASP A 832 -11.33 9.64 -16.74
N ASN A 833 -10.68 10.80 -16.75
CA ASN A 833 -10.86 11.83 -15.70
C ASN A 833 -12.30 12.36 -15.64
N LEU A 834 -12.96 12.52 -16.80
CA LEU A 834 -14.37 12.91 -16.87
C LEU A 834 -15.32 11.79 -16.41
N MET A 835 -15.01 10.56 -16.74
CA MET A 835 -15.87 9.40 -16.56
C MET A 835 -15.84 8.87 -15.12
N GLN A 836 -14.67 8.80 -14.50
CA GLN A 836 -14.48 8.11 -13.23
C GLN A 836 -15.40 8.61 -12.11
N PRO A 837 -15.56 9.94 -11.86
CA PRO A 837 -16.47 10.45 -10.86
C PRO A 837 -17.94 10.13 -11.18
N GLN A 838 -18.35 10.26 -12.44
CA GLN A 838 -19.72 10.02 -12.87
C GLN A 838 -20.08 8.53 -12.77
N PHE A 839 -19.16 7.64 -13.20
CA PHE A 839 -19.31 6.18 -13.10
C PHE A 839 -19.49 5.74 -11.65
N TYR A 840 -18.68 6.29 -10.75
CA TYR A 840 -18.76 6.00 -9.33
C TYR A 840 -20.07 6.52 -8.72
N ASN A 841 -20.40 7.78 -8.94
CA ASN A 841 -21.59 8.40 -8.37
C ASN A 841 -22.88 7.74 -8.85
N GLU A 842 -23.01 7.50 -10.17
CA GLU A 842 -24.22 6.88 -10.74
C GLU A 842 -24.36 5.42 -10.30
N LEU A 843 -23.32 4.59 -10.50
CA LEU A 843 -23.46 3.14 -10.32
C LEU A 843 -23.26 2.68 -8.88
N ARG A 844 -22.39 3.36 -8.11
CA ARG A 844 -22.18 3.01 -6.71
C ARG A 844 -23.13 3.77 -5.79
N THR A 845 -23.18 5.09 -5.92
CA THR A 845 -23.90 5.94 -4.96
C THR A 845 -25.40 5.93 -5.24
N SER A 846 -25.83 6.24 -6.47
CA SER A 846 -27.26 6.34 -6.82
C SER A 846 -27.91 4.97 -7.01
N GLN A 847 -27.30 4.07 -7.81
CA GLN A 847 -27.88 2.75 -8.12
C GLN A 847 -27.49 1.64 -7.12
N GLN A 848 -26.53 1.87 -6.24
CA GLN A 848 -26.09 0.92 -5.18
C GLN A 848 -25.69 -0.46 -5.72
N LEU A 849 -25.08 -0.54 -6.90
CA LEU A 849 -24.76 -1.82 -7.52
C LEU A 849 -23.74 -2.65 -6.74
N GLY A 850 -22.92 -2.03 -5.91
CA GLY A 850 -22.00 -2.74 -5.05
C GLY A 850 -20.92 -1.83 -4.44
N TYR A 851 -20.09 -2.41 -3.57
CA TYR A 851 -19.01 -1.67 -2.88
C TYR A 851 -17.82 -1.35 -3.80
N ILE A 852 -17.48 -2.24 -4.74
CA ILE A 852 -16.40 -2.03 -5.70
C ILE A 852 -17.01 -1.63 -7.04
N VAL A 853 -16.91 -0.36 -7.38
CA VAL A 853 -17.34 0.23 -8.65
C VAL A 853 -16.26 1.20 -9.10
N ASN A 854 -15.58 0.90 -10.20
CA ASN A 854 -14.48 1.69 -10.71
C ASN A 854 -14.41 1.63 -12.24
N SER A 855 -13.95 2.70 -12.85
CA SER A 855 -13.49 2.73 -14.22
C SER A 855 -12.05 3.21 -14.28
N GLY A 856 -11.35 3.00 -15.40
CA GLY A 856 -9.99 3.47 -15.54
C GLY A 856 -9.38 3.22 -16.92
N MET A 857 -8.39 4.04 -17.27
CA MET A 857 -7.56 3.76 -18.44
C MET A 857 -6.64 2.57 -18.15
N THR A 858 -6.53 1.65 -19.09
CA THR A 858 -5.64 0.48 -18.99
C THR A 858 -4.58 0.48 -20.07
N VAL A 859 -3.39 0.00 -19.69
CA VAL A 859 -2.27 -0.19 -20.63
C VAL A 859 -1.80 -1.64 -20.53
N LEU A 860 -2.06 -2.42 -21.54
CA LEU A 860 -1.57 -3.79 -21.63
C LEU A 860 -0.50 -3.87 -22.74
N LYS A 861 0.78 -3.85 -22.34
CA LYS A 861 1.93 -3.70 -23.26
C LYS A 861 1.85 -2.39 -24.07
N LYS A 862 1.70 -2.48 -25.38
CA LYS A 862 1.52 -1.33 -26.29
C LYS A 862 0.05 -1.00 -26.59
N THR A 863 -0.92 -1.77 -26.06
CA THR A 863 -2.35 -1.55 -26.29
C THR A 863 -2.95 -0.70 -25.17
N LEU A 864 -3.59 0.39 -25.54
CA LEU A 864 -4.40 1.24 -24.67
C LEU A 864 -5.84 0.76 -24.65
N GLY A 865 -6.54 0.97 -23.54
CA GLY A 865 -7.95 0.64 -23.40
C GLY A 865 -8.59 1.33 -22.19
N LEU A 866 -9.88 1.05 -22.02
CA LEU A 866 -10.65 1.39 -20.82
C LEU A 866 -11.09 0.11 -20.14
N ILE A 867 -11.15 0.13 -18.81
CA ILE A 867 -11.61 -0.98 -18.01
C ILE A 867 -12.68 -0.54 -17.02
N PHE A 868 -13.72 -1.36 -16.86
CA PHE A 868 -14.86 -1.12 -15.99
C PHE A 868 -15.00 -2.29 -15.03
N ILE A 869 -15.27 -1.99 -13.77
CA ILE A 869 -15.31 -2.99 -12.70
C ILE A 869 -16.52 -2.72 -11.82
N ILE A 870 -17.37 -3.72 -11.65
CA ILE A 870 -18.48 -3.69 -10.68
C ILE A 870 -18.48 -5.03 -9.96
N GLN A 871 -18.39 -5.02 -8.60
CA GLN A 871 -18.56 -6.22 -7.78
C GLN A 871 -19.71 -6.03 -6.80
N SER A 872 -20.64 -6.96 -6.82
CA SER A 872 -21.89 -6.93 -6.06
C SER A 872 -22.06 -8.19 -5.20
N GLY A 873 -22.66 -8.02 -4.01
CA GLY A 873 -23.18 -9.14 -3.21
C GLY A 873 -24.67 -9.41 -3.49
N GLU A 874 -25.35 -8.52 -4.21
CA GLU A 874 -26.82 -8.55 -4.42
C GLU A 874 -27.19 -8.88 -5.88
N TYR A 875 -26.51 -8.23 -6.86
CA TYR A 875 -26.87 -8.33 -8.26
C TYR A 875 -26.07 -9.41 -9.01
N ASN A 876 -26.73 -10.09 -9.94
CA ASN A 876 -26.07 -11.00 -10.88
C ASN A 876 -25.31 -10.23 -11.96
N THR A 877 -24.46 -10.93 -12.72
CA THR A 877 -23.57 -10.31 -13.70
C THR A 877 -24.31 -9.72 -14.92
N GLU A 878 -25.49 -10.22 -15.26
CA GLU A 878 -26.33 -9.69 -16.33
C GLU A 878 -26.87 -8.30 -15.99
N THR A 879 -27.47 -8.16 -14.80
CA THR A 879 -27.96 -6.87 -14.30
C THR A 879 -26.83 -5.83 -14.23
N LEU A 880 -25.65 -6.23 -13.73
CA LEU A 880 -24.49 -5.35 -13.66
C LEU A 880 -24.05 -4.87 -15.05
N GLU A 881 -24.08 -5.75 -16.07
CA GLU A 881 -23.73 -5.42 -17.44
C GLU A 881 -24.75 -4.45 -18.06
N GLN A 882 -26.04 -4.73 -17.93
CA GLN A 882 -27.12 -3.85 -18.44
C GLN A 882 -27.01 -2.44 -17.87
N ARG A 883 -26.80 -2.30 -16.56
CA ARG A 883 -26.66 -1.01 -15.88
C ARG A 883 -25.40 -0.25 -16.30
N MET A 884 -24.29 -0.95 -16.44
CA MET A 884 -23.02 -0.39 -16.90
C MET A 884 -23.16 0.12 -18.35
N GLU A 885 -23.72 -0.69 -19.26
CA GLU A 885 -23.88 -0.31 -20.68
C GLU A 885 -24.78 0.92 -20.82
N ALA A 886 -25.89 0.98 -20.07
CA ALA A 886 -26.78 2.13 -20.07
C ALA A 886 -26.06 3.42 -19.62
N PHE A 887 -25.22 3.34 -18.60
CA PHE A 887 -24.37 4.46 -18.20
C PHE A 887 -23.40 4.87 -19.31
N LEU A 888 -22.69 3.91 -19.89
CA LEU A 888 -21.69 4.20 -20.91
C LEU A 888 -22.28 4.84 -22.15
N GLU A 889 -23.45 4.41 -22.59
CA GLU A 889 -24.16 5.01 -23.73
C GLU A 889 -24.49 6.48 -23.44
N LYS A 890 -25.05 6.78 -22.28
CA LYS A 890 -25.35 8.14 -21.84
C LYS A 890 -24.07 9.00 -21.76
N PHE A 891 -23.01 8.46 -21.15
CA PHE A 891 -21.74 9.16 -21.00
C PHE A 891 -21.09 9.46 -22.33
N TYR A 892 -20.96 8.48 -23.23
CA TYR A 892 -20.37 8.73 -24.55
C TYR A 892 -21.17 9.71 -25.39
N SER A 893 -22.48 9.74 -25.22
CA SER A 893 -23.36 10.73 -25.88
C SER A 893 -23.11 12.14 -25.35
N SER A 894 -22.86 12.32 -24.05
CA SER A 894 -22.57 13.63 -23.45
C SER A 894 -21.26 14.24 -23.97
N LEU A 895 -20.25 13.42 -24.30
CA LEU A 895 -18.97 13.89 -24.81
C LEU A 895 -19.06 14.59 -26.18
N LYS A 896 -20.19 14.47 -26.89
CA LYS A 896 -20.45 15.23 -28.14
C LYS A 896 -20.55 16.74 -27.90
N ASN A 897 -20.94 17.13 -26.69
CA ASN A 897 -21.15 18.52 -26.30
C ASN A 897 -19.98 19.08 -25.44
N LEU A 898 -18.84 18.37 -25.39
CA LEU A 898 -17.68 18.82 -24.62
C LEU A 898 -17.17 20.17 -25.14
N THR A 899 -17.13 21.17 -24.29
CA THR A 899 -16.64 22.52 -24.62
C THR A 899 -15.12 22.66 -24.42
N ASP A 900 -14.50 23.64 -25.07
CA ASP A 900 -13.10 23.99 -24.83
C ASP A 900 -12.82 24.38 -23.38
N GLN A 901 -13.76 25.05 -22.72
CA GLN A 901 -13.62 25.45 -21.31
C GLN A 901 -13.55 24.25 -20.39
N GLU A 902 -14.43 23.29 -20.57
CA GLU A 902 -14.44 22.03 -19.80
C GLU A 902 -13.19 21.22 -20.07
N LEU A 903 -12.81 21.06 -21.35
CA LEU A 903 -11.59 20.36 -21.75
C LEU A 903 -10.35 20.99 -21.12
N ASN A 904 -10.24 22.33 -21.12
CA ASN A 904 -9.10 23.00 -20.54
C ASN A 904 -9.01 22.85 -19.02
N LYS A 905 -10.15 22.79 -18.32
CA LYS A 905 -10.18 22.45 -16.88
C LYS A 905 -9.62 21.04 -16.63
N ILE A 906 -10.06 20.05 -17.40
CA ILE A 906 -9.59 18.66 -17.26
C ILE A 906 -8.11 18.52 -17.68
N LYS A 907 -7.68 19.22 -18.73
CA LYS A 907 -6.26 19.25 -19.13
C LYS A 907 -5.34 19.68 -17.97
N LYS A 908 -5.73 20.67 -17.18
CA LYS A 908 -4.97 21.10 -15.99
C LYS A 908 -4.81 19.96 -14.98
N SER A 909 -5.90 19.29 -14.64
CA SER A 909 -5.87 18.13 -13.71
C SER A 909 -4.97 17.00 -14.25
N VAL A 910 -5.15 16.61 -15.53
CA VAL A 910 -4.32 15.57 -16.15
C VAL A 910 -2.84 15.99 -16.24
N LEU A 911 -2.57 17.27 -16.50
CA LEU A 911 -1.21 17.81 -16.54
C LEU A 911 -0.53 17.73 -15.16
N HIS A 912 -1.25 18.15 -14.12
CA HIS A 912 -0.75 18.04 -12.73
C HIS A 912 -0.35 16.59 -12.40
N SER A 913 -1.24 15.63 -12.68
CA SER A 913 -0.95 14.19 -12.48
C SER A 913 0.30 13.72 -13.26
N LYS A 914 0.52 14.22 -14.50
CA LYS A 914 1.70 13.87 -15.31
C LYS A 914 3.01 14.49 -14.80
N LEU A 915 2.94 15.60 -14.10
CA LEU A 915 4.10 16.30 -13.54
C LEU A 915 4.56 15.71 -12.21
N GLN A 916 3.74 14.93 -11.55
CA GLN A 916 4.12 14.28 -10.30
C GLN A 916 5.39 13.46 -10.44
N LYS A 917 6.27 13.57 -9.47
CA LYS A 917 7.56 12.90 -9.39
C LYS A 917 7.53 11.76 -8.38
N SER A 918 8.41 10.80 -8.58
CA SER A 918 8.67 9.81 -7.53
C SER A 918 9.17 10.48 -6.26
N THR A 919 8.70 10.03 -5.11
CA THR A 919 9.04 10.57 -3.79
C THR A 919 10.11 9.73 -3.07
N SER A 920 10.61 8.66 -3.74
CA SER A 920 11.55 7.72 -3.17
C SER A 920 12.57 7.21 -4.18
N VAL A 921 13.77 6.84 -3.70
CA VAL A 921 14.82 6.18 -4.50
C VAL A 921 14.28 4.90 -5.14
N THR A 922 13.55 4.08 -4.38
CA THR A 922 12.96 2.83 -4.87
C THR A 922 11.90 3.08 -5.95
N GLY A 923 11.03 4.07 -5.76
CA GLY A 923 10.01 4.44 -6.74
C GLY A 923 10.62 4.90 -8.07
N GLU A 924 11.65 5.76 -8.00
CA GLU A 924 12.34 6.26 -9.19
C GLU A 924 13.10 5.15 -9.93
N ALA A 925 13.82 4.29 -9.21
CA ALA A 925 14.49 3.13 -9.80
C ALA A 925 13.51 2.21 -10.54
N GLY A 926 12.36 1.89 -9.94
CA GLY A 926 11.32 1.06 -10.54
C GLY A 926 10.70 1.68 -11.80
N ARG A 927 10.46 3.00 -11.76
CA ARG A 927 9.96 3.77 -12.89
C ARG A 927 10.96 3.73 -14.07
N LEU A 928 12.22 3.99 -13.80
CA LEU A 928 13.29 4.02 -14.82
C LEU A 928 13.57 2.64 -15.40
N PHE A 929 13.61 1.59 -14.57
CA PHE A 929 13.71 0.20 -15.03
C PHE A 929 12.58 -0.17 -16.01
N THR A 930 11.35 0.21 -15.65
CA THR A 930 10.18 -0.03 -16.52
C THR A 930 10.33 0.70 -17.86
N ILE A 931 10.83 1.93 -17.86
CA ILE A 931 11.06 2.68 -19.11
C ILE A 931 12.17 2.02 -19.93
N ALA A 932 13.29 1.68 -19.31
CA ALA A 932 14.44 1.09 -20.00
C ALA A 932 14.07 -0.22 -20.72
N PHE A 933 13.38 -1.14 -20.04
CA PHE A 933 13.19 -2.51 -20.53
C PHE A 933 11.75 -2.88 -20.94
N ASP A 934 10.75 -2.14 -20.50
CA ASP A 934 9.36 -2.44 -20.81
C ASP A 934 8.70 -1.35 -21.66
N ARG A 935 9.43 -0.26 -21.96
CA ARG A 935 8.98 0.89 -22.75
C ARG A 935 10.02 1.36 -23.79
N ASN A 936 10.91 0.46 -24.24
CA ASN A 936 11.92 0.72 -25.26
C ASN A 936 12.85 1.92 -24.97
N ALA A 937 13.20 2.16 -23.72
CA ALA A 937 14.02 3.29 -23.26
C ALA A 937 13.46 4.67 -23.67
N GLU A 938 12.13 4.81 -23.82
CA GLU A 938 11.48 6.10 -24.15
C GLU A 938 11.45 7.02 -22.91
N PHE A 939 12.61 7.52 -22.47
CA PHE A 939 12.71 8.36 -21.26
C PHE A 939 12.01 9.71 -21.43
N ASP A 940 11.81 10.18 -22.66
CA ASP A 940 11.09 11.43 -23.01
C ASP A 940 9.56 11.28 -23.12
N LYS A 941 9.02 10.09 -22.86
CA LYS A 941 7.58 9.79 -23.10
C LYS A 941 6.62 10.74 -22.39
N ASN A 942 6.97 11.20 -21.18
CA ASN A 942 6.13 12.13 -20.43
C ASN A 942 6.11 13.52 -21.08
N SER A 943 7.28 14.02 -21.53
CA SER A 943 7.37 15.27 -22.28
C SER A 943 6.54 15.22 -23.56
N ARG A 944 6.62 14.11 -24.33
CA ARG A 944 5.78 13.90 -25.53
C ARG A 944 4.30 13.83 -25.19
N GLY A 945 3.94 13.19 -24.06
CA GLY A 945 2.57 13.10 -23.57
C GLY A 945 1.99 14.45 -23.15
N ILE A 946 2.79 15.32 -22.52
CA ILE A 946 2.40 16.69 -22.14
C ILE A 946 2.17 17.53 -23.39
N LYS A 947 3.10 17.53 -24.35
CA LYS A 947 2.93 18.24 -25.64
C LYS A 947 1.67 17.79 -26.41
N ALA A 948 1.33 16.52 -26.34
CA ALA A 948 0.13 15.99 -26.96
C ALA A 948 -1.15 16.45 -26.23
N LEU A 949 -1.12 16.49 -24.88
CA LEU A 949 -2.24 16.96 -24.06
C LEU A 949 -2.54 18.45 -24.30
N GLU A 950 -1.50 19.29 -24.38
CA GLU A 950 -1.62 20.72 -24.65
C GLU A 950 -2.36 21.00 -25.96
N LYS A 951 -2.09 20.19 -27.00
CA LYS A 951 -2.66 20.33 -28.36
C LYS A 951 -4.02 19.64 -28.53
N LEU A 952 -4.53 18.95 -27.53
CA LEU A 952 -5.76 18.17 -27.64
C LEU A 952 -6.98 19.10 -27.77
N THR A 953 -7.90 18.76 -28.67
CA THR A 953 -9.15 19.51 -28.91
C THR A 953 -10.40 18.67 -28.59
N PRO A 954 -11.60 19.26 -28.45
CA PRO A 954 -12.84 18.51 -28.29
C PRO A 954 -13.10 17.54 -29.44
N GLU A 955 -12.78 17.92 -30.68
CA GLU A 955 -12.94 17.08 -31.87
C GLU A 955 -12.05 15.83 -31.79
N ASP A 956 -10.86 15.94 -31.21
CA ASP A 956 -9.99 14.79 -30.97
C ASP A 956 -10.61 13.78 -30.02
N ILE A 957 -11.28 14.26 -28.97
CA ILE A 957 -12.04 13.41 -28.02
C ILE A 957 -13.21 12.73 -28.73
N GLN A 958 -14.01 13.51 -29.49
CA GLN A 958 -15.13 12.99 -30.25
C GLN A 958 -14.69 11.95 -31.29
N LYS A 959 -13.52 12.16 -31.94
CA LYS A 959 -12.93 11.19 -32.86
C LYS A 959 -12.57 9.88 -32.15
N VAL A 960 -12.01 9.92 -30.95
CA VAL A 960 -11.72 8.71 -30.18
C VAL A 960 -13.02 7.99 -29.83
N VAL A 961 -14.05 8.70 -29.37
CA VAL A 961 -15.36 8.12 -29.07
C VAL A 961 -15.97 7.45 -30.29
N SER A 962 -16.06 8.16 -31.42
CA SER A 962 -16.68 7.64 -32.66
C SER A 962 -15.91 6.48 -33.29
N SER A 963 -14.58 6.48 -33.17
CA SER A 963 -13.73 5.45 -33.79
C SER A 963 -13.62 4.16 -32.96
N TYR A 964 -13.76 4.23 -31.61
CA TYR A 964 -13.39 3.11 -30.74
C TYR A 964 -14.39 2.80 -29.62
N LEU A 965 -15.21 3.76 -29.18
CA LEU A 965 -16.00 3.60 -27.95
C LEU A 965 -17.51 3.39 -28.21
N LEU A 966 -18.00 3.67 -29.41
CA LEU A 966 -19.40 3.33 -29.78
C LEU A 966 -19.56 1.80 -29.88
N PRO A 967 -20.72 1.23 -29.50
CA PRO A 967 -20.97 -0.21 -29.46
C PRO A 967 -20.51 -0.96 -30.73
N SER A 968 -20.81 -0.41 -31.93
CA SER A 968 -20.44 -0.98 -33.23
C SER A 968 -18.93 -0.90 -33.55
N LYS A 969 -18.14 -0.19 -32.75
CA LYS A 969 -16.68 0.03 -32.95
C LYS A 969 -15.82 -0.56 -31.86
N GLN A 970 -16.40 -0.96 -30.73
CA GLN A 970 -15.67 -1.50 -29.59
C GLN A 970 -15.01 -2.84 -29.91
N ARG A 971 -13.84 -3.07 -29.27
CA ARG A 971 -13.17 -4.38 -29.15
C ARG A 971 -13.31 -4.79 -27.69
N LYS A 972 -14.34 -5.56 -27.36
CA LYS A 972 -14.79 -5.77 -25.99
C LYS A 972 -14.52 -7.19 -25.48
N LEU A 973 -13.94 -7.28 -24.28
CA LEU A 973 -13.86 -8.52 -23.50
C LEU A 973 -14.65 -8.34 -22.20
N ILE A 974 -15.67 -9.15 -22.02
CA ILE A 974 -16.56 -9.15 -20.86
C ILE A 974 -16.21 -10.36 -20.01
N LEU A 975 -15.93 -10.14 -18.73
CA LEU A 975 -15.60 -11.19 -17.77
C LEU A 975 -16.66 -11.19 -16.67
N ARG A 976 -17.50 -12.21 -16.70
CA ARG A 976 -18.60 -12.45 -15.77
C ARG A 976 -18.20 -13.48 -14.73
N MET A 977 -17.91 -13.02 -13.51
CA MET A 977 -17.59 -13.87 -12.36
C MET A 977 -18.85 -13.99 -11.50
N SER A 978 -19.67 -15.02 -11.74
CA SER A 978 -20.96 -15.20 -11.05
C SER A 978 -20.75 -15.80 -9.67
N GLY A 979 -21.24 -15.13 -8.61
CA GLY A 979 -21.21 -15.61 -7.24
C GLY A 979 -21.87 -16.99 -7.08
N LYS A 980 -21.50 -17.71 -6.04
CA LYS A 980 -21.97 -19.11 -5.85
C LYS A 980 -23.52 -19.22 -5.84
N ASP A 981 -24.20 -18.19 -5.36
CA ASP A 981 -25.66 -18.13 -5.17
C ASP A 981 -26.37 -17.31 -6.25
N HIS A 982 -25.64 -16.72 -7.22
CA HIS A 982 -26.17 -15.93 -8.32
C HIS A 982 -26.18 -16.74 -9.63
N GLU A 983 -27.27 -16.68 -10.37
CA GLU A 983 -27.30 -17.19 -11.74
C GLU A 983 -26.47 -16.30 -12.66
N SER A 984 -25.94 -16.87 -13.75
CA SER A 984 -25.09 -16.12 -14.68
C SER A 984 -25.86 -15.17 -15.60
N GLY A 985 -27.13 -15.49 -15.87
CA GLY A 985 -27.98 -14.78 -16.83
C GLY A 985 -27.55 -14.94 -18.29
N GLU A 986 -28.30 -14.34 -19.20
CA GLU A 986 -27.95 -14.30 -20.63
C GLU A 986 -26.74 -13.40 -20.87
N SER A 987 -25.95 -13.74 -21.90
CA SER A 987 -24.72 -13.04 -22.22
C SER A 987 -24.86 -12.20 -23.48
N SER A 988 -24.38 -10.96 -23.47
CA SER A 988 -24.13 -10.19 -24.66
C SER A 988 -22.80 -10.59 -25.28
N GLY A 989 -22.80 -10.91 -26.60
CA GLY A 989 -21.55 -11.22 -27.32
C GLY A 989 -21.21 -12.72 -27.44
N GLU A 990 -20.14 -13.00 -28.15
CA GLU A 990 -19.68 -14.35 -28.47
C GLU A 990 -19.12 -15.04 -27.20
N MET A 991 -19.69 -16.18 -26.81
CA MET A 991 -19.28 -16.92 -25.64
C MET A 991 -17.93 -17.61 -25.81
N ILE A 992 -17.00 -17.36 -24.90
CA ILE A 992 -15.69 -18.04 -24.84
C ILE A 992 -15.86 -19.38 -24.11
N SER A 993 -16.14 -20.44 -24.86
CA SER A 993 -16.29 -21.80 -24.30
C SER A 993 -14.96 -22.46 -23.93
N SER A 994 -13.86 -22.08 -24.59
CA SER A 994 -12.53 -22.60 -24.36
C SER A 994 -11.46 -21.51 -24.48
N ILE A 995 -10.68 -21.33 -23.40
CA ILE A 995 -9.54 -20.40 -23.40
C ILE A 995 -8.51 -20.76 -24.46
N ALA A 996 -8.25 -22.06 -24.67
CA ALA A 996 -7.28 -22.50 -25.68
C ALA A 996 -7.76 -22.14 -27.10
N LYS A 997 -9.00 -22.51 -27.48
CA LYS A 997 -9.57 -22.15 -28.79
C LYS A 997 -9.60 -20.66 -29.03
N PHE A 998 -9.98 -19.85 -28.03
CA PHE A 998 -9.97 -18.39 -28.12
C PHE A 998 -8.55 -17.86 -28.37
N LYS A 999 -7.56 -18.40 -27.68
CA LYS A 999 -6.16 -18.00 -27.84
C LYS A 999 -5.61 -18.35 -29.22
N ASP A 1000 -6.02 -19.47 -29.80
CA ASP A 1000 -5.62 -19.91 -31.14
C ASP A 1000 -6.32 -19.11 -32.23
N GLN A 1001 -7.62 -18.81 -32.07
CA GLN A 1001 -8.42 -18.01 -33.00
C GLN A 1001 -7.88 -16.57 -33.15
N TYR A 1002 -7.45 -15.95 -32.05
CA TYR A 1002 -6.91 -14.61 -32.02
C TYR A 1002 -5.39 -14.63 -31.76
N ALA A 1003 -4.67 -15.47 -32.49
CA ALA A 1003 -3.21 -15.51 -32.44
C ALA A 1003 -2.63 -14.13 -32.71
N CYS A 1004 -1.62 -13.74 -31.96
CA CYS A 1004 -1.00 -12.42 -32.12
C CYS A 1004 -0.19 -12.39 -33.43
N PRO A 1005 -0.49 -11.51 -34.40
CA PRO A 1005 0.35 -11.31 -35.56
C PRO A 1005 1.77 -10.92 -35.17
N GLN A 1006 2.77 -11.17 -36.03
CA GLN A 1006 4.16 -10.76 -35.80
C GLN A 1006 4.29 -9.25 -35.52
N SER A 1007 3.39 -8.42 -36.09
CA SER A 1007 3.30 -6.97 -35.83
C SER A 1007 2.90 -6.62 -34.37
N CYS A 1008 2.40 -7.56 -33.57
CA CYS A 1008 2.10 -7.37 -32.14
C CYS A 1008 3.30 -7.72 -31.23
N LEU A 1009 4.44 -8.09 -31.79
CA LEU A 1009 5.69 -8.22 -31.04
C LEU A 1009 6.16 -6.83 -30.60
N PRO A 1010 6.88 -6.71 -29.49
CA PRO A 1010 7.18 -5.45 -28.80
C PRO A 1010 7.91 -4.41 -29.62
#